data_2f9add24e691400d691578cc902c6ca8
#
_entry.id   2f9add24e691400d691578cc902c6ca8
#
_cell.length_a   1.000
_cell.length_b   1.000
_cell.length_c   1.000
_cell.angle_alpha   90.00
_cell.angle_beta   90.00
_cell.angle_gamma   90.00
#
_symmetry.space_group_name_H-M   'P 1'
#
loop_
_entity.id
_entity.type
_entity.pdbx_description
1 polymer ?
#
loop_
_entity_poly.entity_id
_entity_poly.type
_entity_poly.pdbx_seq_one_letter_code
_entity_poly.pdbx_strand_id
1 'polypeptide(L)'
;MYSSAVYDFLVSLRENNLVLVCNNDKEALQIKHIATLANIDAFVLPSILLSHGEDLRPYQEEFGELLVELGSYYRSNSPKILISPARTLMLSFPKEEYFDTFTIAFGDKINSQVKEMFYNWGYQFVDIVTGKAEVSFRGDIIDIYPLESQMPYRISLFGDEVESIRQFDISTQKSNKDELEEIVISSAFLSLDAAQNEALKSRAETTPYEVFVKDIDSQGWWVLDDLGYNPLDVFKPIAATHIDDEVDFKDLQTIPESKKYRDIEVTDINKLLTAHKDKKITVIAKNESIVRGSMLDSFDGLNFVYQDGIINILSANELIVSLNSPIKPKKVKKSMLILDELKPGEYVVHETHGVGLFRAIEKREVLGAVREFVVIVYQNEDMLLVPVENLDVIDRYVAEGGALPAVDRLGKMSFRNLKEKVREKLFAIASDIVNLSAKRHLSKGIQISLDESLQADFMSKAGFMHTEDQEEAISSILAEMASGQMMDRLLSADVGFGKTEVAMSAIFAVVKSGYQACMIAPTTLLSSQHYKSLKERLSAYGISIAKLDRFCTAKEKNTVIKGLKDGTIDVVIGTHALLGVEFERLALVVIDEEHKFGVKQKESLKEMASNVHLLSMSATPIPRSLNLALSSVKTFSEILTPPVERVGVRTFVKSYDKKLLKEAFLREIRRGGQIFYVYNSIASINDKKKELLEILPSLRVAVLHSKISAKETEDEMMKFEAGEYDVLLSTSIVESGIHMPHANTMIVDGAENFGMADLHQLRGRVGRGGKEGYCYFMVADKMRLTDLAKRRLVALESHSDLGSGAVLAFHDLEIRGGGNIIGEAQSGHIKQIGYGLYLRMLEEAIKQLSGIQEEKRKSVEVKLAVDAYLNEEVISEDRLRLELYRRLALSQSVGEVYEIAGEIEDRFGRLDTMSKQFIDIMAIKLLASSKGVSKVSSYGENVFIEYEDTNKDRVTLKSPSKDDDDIIATAFGYLRH
;
A
#
# COMPACT_ATOMS: atom_id res chain seq x y z
N MET A 1 -27.73 -17.66 8.93
CA MET A 1 -28.52 -17.80 7.67
C MET A 1 -28.46 -19.25 7.24
N TYR A 2 -29.58 -19.86 6.88
CA TYR A 2 -29.60 -21.22 6.38
C TYR A 2 -29.43 -21.20 4.85
N SER A 3 -28.22 -21.45 4.37
CA SER A 3 -27.92 -21.47 2.93
C SER A 3 -28.76 -22.49 2.18
N SER A 4 -29.09 -23.59 2.83
CA SER A 4 -29.99 -24.66 2.33
C SER A 4 -31.40 -24.17 2.03
N ALA A 5 -31.98 -23.31 2.86
CA ALA A 5 -33.33 -22.75 2.65
C ALA A 5 -33.39 -21.79 1.46
N VAL A 6 -32.43 -20.89 1.37
CA VAL A 6 -32.31 -19.94 0.26
C VAL A 6 -32.07 -20.66 -1.06
N TYR A 7 -31.18 -21.66 -1.08
CA TYR A 7 -30.90 -22.44 -2.28
C TYR A 7 -32.13 -23.21 -2.79
N ASP A 8 -32.84 -23.93 -1.91
CA ASP A 8 -34.06 -24.68 -2.26
C ASP A 8 -35.14 -23.76 -2.81
N PHE A 9 -35.30 -22.58 -2.20
CA PHE A 9 -36.25 -21.58 -2.63
C PHE A 9 -35.89 -21.07 -4.04
N LEU A 10 -34.67 -20.67 -4.28
CA LEU A 10 -34.19 -20.13 -5.55
C LEU A 10 -34.25 -21.16 -6.68
N VAL A 11 -33.86 -22.40 -6.43
CA VAL A 11 -33.96 -23.51 -7.41
C VAL A 11 -35.42 -23.78 -7.77
N SER A 12 -36.36 -23.49 -6.88
CA SER A 12 -37.82 -23.66 -7.14
C SER A 12 -38.44 -22.53 -7.97
N LEU A 13 -37.73 -21.36 -8.00
CA LEU A 13 -38.20 -20.19 -8.79
C LEU A 13 -37.73 -20.33 -10.24
N ARG A 14 -38.69 -20.48 -11.16
CA ARG A 14 -38.34 -20.67 -12.58
C ARG A 14 -38.55 -19.44 -13.48
N GLU A 15 -39.25 -18.40 -13.08
CA GLU A 15 -39.70 -17.41 -14.10
C GLU A 15 -39.88 -15.95 -13.65
N ASN A 16 -39.58 -15.46 -12.47
CA ASN A 16 -39.91 -14.08 -12.10
C ASN A 16 -38.77 -13.26 -11.54
N ASN A 17 -38.70 -11.99 -11.94
CA ASN A 17 -37.88 -11.00 -11.24
C ASN A 17 -38.35 -10.89 -9.78
N LEU A 18 -37.41 -10.93 -8.85
CA LEU A 18 -37.68 -11.00 -7.42
C LEU A 18 -36.84 -9.96 -6.66
N VAL A 19 -37.39 -9.41 -5.60
CA VAL A 19 -36.65 -8.60 -4.62
C VAL A 19 -36.51 -9.40 -3.33
N LEU A 20 -35.23 -9.64 -2.93
CA LEU A 20 -34.90 -10.27 -1.67
C LEU A 20 -34.39 -9.25 -0.66
N VAL A 21 -35.01 -9.23 0.52
CA VAL A 21 -34.64 -8.36 1.62
C VAL A 21 -33.72 -9.11 2.57
N CYS A 22 -32.66 -8.44 3.02
CA CYS A 22 -31.70 -8.95 4.00
C CYS A 22 -31.36 -7.89 5.06
N ASN A 23 -30.64 -8.28 6.12
CA ASN A 23 -30.31 -7.38 7.23
C ASN A 23 -29.07 -6.52 6.95
N ASN A 24 -28.09 -7.02 6.16
CA ASN A 24 -26.80 -6.37 5.95
C ASN A 24 -26.10 -6.88 4.69
N ASP A 25 -25.03 -6.19 4.30
CA ASP A 25 -24.26 -6.49 3.08
C ASP A 25 -23.65 -7.90 3.08
N LYS A 26 -23.20 -8.40 4.24
CA LYS A 26 -22.64 -9.75 4.35
C LYS A 26 -23.68 -10.83 4.01
N GLU A 27 -24.89 -10.64 4.46
CA GLU A 27 -26.02 -11.53 4.15
C GLU A 27 -26.38 -11.42 2.67
N ALA A 28 -26.42 -10.20 2.12
CA ALA A 28 -26.66 -9.94 0.71
C ALA A 28 -25.67 -10.66 -0.20
N LEU A 29 -24.36 -10.56 0.08
CA LEU A 29 -23.32 -11.25 -0.67
C LEU A 29 -23.45 -12.77 -0.59
N GLN A 30 -23.79 -13.33 0.56
CA GLN A 30 -24.02 -14.77 0.71
C GLN A 30 -25.20 -15.23 -0.16
N ILE A 31 -26.29 -14.45 -0.21
CA ILE A 31 -27.44 -14.74 -1.08
C ILE A 31 -27.03 -14.65 -2.56
N LYS A 32 -26.21 -13.68 -2.96
CA LYS A 32 -25.66 -13.56 -4.32
C LYS A 32 -24.90 -14.82 -4.74
N HIS A 33 -24.04 -15.34 -3.87
CA HIS A 33 -23.32 -16.60 -4.14
C HIS A 33 -24.25 -17.81 -4.29
N ILE A 34 -25.30 -17.88 -3.47
CA ILE A 34 -26.31 -18.94 -3.57
C ILE A 34 -27.11 -18.83 -4.88
N ALA A 35 -27.47 -17.61 -5.29
CA ALA A 35 -28.17 -17.35 -6.55
C ALA A 35 -27.33 -17.75 -7.77
N THR A 36 -26.05 -17.48 -7.76
CA THR A 36 -25.10 -17.93 -8.79
C THR A 36 -25.09 -19.45 -8.92
N LEU A 37 -25.13 -20.20 -7.81
CA LEU A 37 -25.24 -21.67 -7.84
C LEU A 37 -26.59 -22.14 -8.40
N ALA A 38 -27.65 -21.38 -8.19
CA ALA A 38 -28.98 -21.65 -8.75
C ALA A 38 -29.11 -21.22 -10.22
N ASN A 39 -28.05 -20.66 -10.80
CA ASN A 39 -28.00 -20.15 -12.17
C ASN A 39 -28.98 -18.99 -12.40
N ILE A 40 -29.07 -18.08 -11.45
CA ILE A 40 -29.92 -16.87 -11.46
C ILE A 40 -29.02 -15.65 -11.32
N ASP A 41 -29.23 -14.64 -12.17
CA ASP A 41 -28.53 -13.36 -12.07
C ASP A 41 -28.96 -12.62 -10.79
N ALA A 42 -28.00 -12.23 -9.98
CA ALA A 42 -28.24 -11.58 -8.70
C ALA A 42 -27.44 -10.29 -8.54
N PHE A 43 -28.13 -9.21 -8.23
CA PHE A 43 -27.62 -7.86 -8.08
C PHE A 43 -27.81 -7.41 -6.65
N VAL A 44 -26.76 -6.92 -6.01
CA VAL A 44 -26.76 -6.58 -4.59
C VAL A 44 -26.65 -5.08 -4.42
N LEU A 45 -27.64 -4.47 -3.79
CA LEU A 45 -27.58 -3.08 -3.39
C LEU A 45 -26.87 -2.95 -2.03
N PRO A 46 -25.96 -1.98 -1.87
CA PRO A 46 -25.25 -1.76 -0.61
C PRO A 46 -26.17 -1.18 0.47
N SER A 47 -25.75 -1.32 1.73
CA SER A 47 -26.43 -0.71 2.87
C SER A 47 -26.31 0.80 2.86
N ILE A 48 -27.38 1.53 2.63
CA ILE A 48 -27.47 2.98 2.79
C ILE A 48 -28.36 3.30 3.97
N LEU A 49 -27.73 3.60 5.13
CA LEU A 49 -28.41 3.82 6.41
C LEU A 49 -28.75 5.30 6.61
N LEU A 50 -29.58 5.85 5.76
CA LEU A 50 -30.01 7.24 5.84
C LEU A 50 -31.30 7.41 6.65
N SER A 51 -31.36 8.52 7.38
CA SER A 51 -32.59 9.04 7.96
C SER A 51 -33.08 10.24 7.13
N HIS A 52 -34.36 10.51 7.22
CA HIS A 52 -34.98 11.66 6.55
C HIS A 52 -34.23 12.99 6.81
N GLY A 53 -33.90 13.73 5.77
CA GLY A 53 -33.20 15.02 5.84
C GLY A 53 -31.68 14.92 6.07
N GLU A 54 -31.08 13.75 5.99
CA GLU A 54 -29.63 13.57 6.16
C GLU A 54 -28.83 13.75 4.86
N ASP A 55 -27.56 14.12 5.04
CA ASP A 55 -26.59 14.37 3.99
C ASP A 55 -26.06 13.06 3.36
N LEU A 56 -26.08 12.93 2.04
CA LEU A 56 -25.63 11.75 1.31
C LEU A 56 -24.12 11.74 1.00
N ARG A 57 -23.41 12.86 1.11
CA ARG A 57 -21.95 12.91 0.84
C ARG A 57 -21.12 11.85 1.58
N PRO A 58 -21.46 11.48 2.83
CA PRO A 58 -20.77 10.39 3.51
C PRO A 58 -20.94 8.99 2.88
N TYR A 59 -21.91 8.83 1.98
CA TYR A 59 -22.23 7.56 1.31
C TYR A 59 -21.81 7.54 -0.16
N GLN A 60 -20.89 8.38 -0.58
CA GLN A 60 -20.48 8.49 -1.98
C GLN A 60 -19.99 7.16 -2.57
N GLU A 61 -19.32 6.34 -1.77
CA GLU A 61 -18.79 5.05 -2.18
C GLU A 61 -19.91 4.02 -2.36
N GLU A 62 -20.76 3.87 -1.33
CA GLU A 62 -21.92 2.97 -1.36
C GLU A 62 -22.91 3.38 -2.46
N PHE A 63 -23.01 4.68 -2.71
CA PHE A 63 -23.83 5.19 -3.80
C PHE A 63 -23.27 4.83 -5.18
N GLY A 64 -21.98 4.91 -5.38
CA GLY A 64 -21.32 4.44 -6.60
C GLY A 64 -21.56 2.94 -6.85
N GLU A 65 -21.45 2.11 -5.81
CA GLU A 65 -21.77 0.68 -5.88
C GLU A 65 -23.24 0.44 -6.23
N LEU A 66 -24.15 1.22 -5.63
CA LEU A 66 -25.59 1.13 -5.94
C LEU A 66 -25.86 1.41 -7.41
N LEU A 67 -25.26 2.44 -7.99
CA LEU A 67 -25.44 2.78 -9.41
C LEU A 67 -24.92 1.67 -10.34
N VAL A 68 -23.77 1.07 -10.00
CA VAL A 68 -23.19 -0.05 -10.76
C VAL A 68 -24.10 -1.27 -10.75
N GLU A 69 -24.58 -1.68 -9.58
CA GLU A 69 -25.45 -2.85 -9.44
C GLU A 69 -26.83 -2.61 -10.09
N LEU A 70 -27.41 -1.40 -9.97
CA LEU A 70 -28.64 -1.03 -10.65
C LEU A 70 -28.49 -1.03 -12.17
N GLY A 71 -27.46 -0.41 -12.70
CA GLY A 71 -27.18 -0.41 -14.14
C GLY A 71 -27.03 -1.83 -14.68
N SER A 72 -26.34 -2.70 -13.96
CA SER A 72 -26.21 -4.10 -14.31
C SER A 72 -27.54 -4.87 -14.21
N TYR A 73 -28.36 -4.57 -13.20
CA TYR A 73 -29.70 -5.12 -13.05
C TYR A 73 -30.59 -4.75 -14.23
N TYR A 74 -30.60 -3.49 -14.67
CA TYR A 74 -31.41 -3.05 -15.81
C TYR A 74 -30.96 -3.70 -17.12
N ARG A 75 -29.69 -3.85 -17.36
CA ARG A 75 -29.14 -4.47 -18.59
C ARG A 75 -29.32 -5.99 -18.69
N SER A 76 -29.55 -6.69 -17.57
CA SER A 76 -29.76 -8.14 -17.61
C SER A 76 -31.14 -8.47 -18.16
N ASN A 77 -31.19 -9.36 -19.17
CA ASN A 77 -32.40 -9.89 -19.80
C ASN A 77 -32.79 -11.28 -19.27
N SER A 78 -32.01 -11.85 -18.36
CA SER A 78 -32.23 -13.16 -17.74
C SER A 78 -33.20 -13.03 -16.55
N PRO A 79 -33.78 -14.13 -16.02
CA PRO A 79 -34.44 -14.12 -14.71
C PRO A 79 -33.44 -13.60 -13.67
N LYS A 80 -33.83 -12.56 -12.94
CA LYS A 80 -32.91 -11.80 -12.08
C LYS A 80 -33.50 -11.48 -10.72
N ILE A 81 -32.59 -11.35 -9.77
CA ILE A 81 -32.92 -11.02 -8.38
C ILE A 81 -32.23 -9.74 -7.97
N LEU A 82 -32.98 -8.81 -7.39
CA LEU A 82 -32.45 -7.67 -6.68
C LEU A 82 -32.37 -8.01 -5.19
N ILE A 83 -31.19 -7.97 -4.60
CA ILE A 83 -30.94 -8.25 -3.19
C ILE A 83 -30.59 -6.94 -2.49
N SER A 84 -31.28 -6.61 -1.43
CA SER A 84 -31.08 -5.33 -0.77
C SER A 84 -31.28 -5.40 0.75
N PRO A 85 -30.46 -4.67 1.53
CA PRO A 85 -30.81 -4.37 2.91
C PRO A 85 -32.15 -3.62 2.99
N ALA A 86 -32.89 -3.88 4.07
CA ALA A 86 -34.25 -3.38 4.25
C ALA A 86 -34.38 -1.85 4.10
N ARG A 87 -33.46 -1.09 4.71
CA ARG A 87 -33.50 0.39 4.68
C ARG A 87 -33.21 0.96 3.31
N THR A 88 -32.30 0.33 2.54
CA THR A 88 -31.95 0.81 1.20
C THR A 88 -33.17 0.73 0.26
N LEU A 89 -34.03 -0.29 0.41
CA LEU A 89 -35.27 -0.41 -0.39
C LEU A 89 -36.28 0.69 -0.13
N MET A 90 -36.16 1.45 0.94
CA MET A 90 -37.05 2.58 1.22
C MET A 90 -36.69 3.83 0.43
N LEU A 91 -35.56 3.82 -0.29
CA LEU A 91 -35.12 4.94 -1.14
C LEU A 91 -35.72 4.82 -2.54
N SER A 92 -35.85 5.95 -3.24
CA SER A 92 -36.11 5.98 -4.68
C SER A 92 -34.83 5.79 -5.47
N PHE A 93 -34.88 5.04 -6.57
CA PHE A 93 -33.75 4.72 -7.44
C PHE A 93 -33.90 5.37 -8.82
N PRO A 94 -32.77 5.72 -9.48
CA PRO A 94 -32.84 6.21 -10.86
C PRO A 94 -33.50 5.18 -11.80
N LYS A 95 -34.27 5.64 -12.76
CA LYS A 95 -34.89 4.79 -13.77
C LYS A 95 -33.89 4.26 -14.78
N GLU A 96 -34.25 3.18 -15.48
CA GLU A 96 -33.42 2.50 -16.48
C GLU A 96 -32.87 3.45 -17.56
N GLU A 97 -33.65 4.45 -17.99
CA GLU A 97 -33.27 5.42 -19.04
C GLU A 97 -32.04 6.30 -18.70
N TYR A 98 -31.57 6.27 -17.45
CA TYR A 98 -30.38 7.01 -17.00
C TYR A 98 -29.11 6.14 -16.86
N PHE A 99 -29.13 4.92 -17.42
CA PHE A 99 -28.01 3.96 -17.35
C PHE A 99 -27.51 3.55 -18.75
N ASP A 100 -27.42 4.50 -19.67
CA ASP A 100 -26.85 4.25 -20.99
C ASP A 100 -25.35 3.91 -20.88
N THR A 101 -24.88 3.17 -21.87
CA THR A 101 -23.47 2.81 -22.02
C THR A 101 -22.92 3.29 -23.35
N PHE A 102 -21.61 3.54 -23.39
CA PHE A 102 -20.91 3.92 -24.61
C PHE A 102 -19.84 2.86 -24.93
N THR A 103 -19.90 2.29 -26.11
CA THR A 103 -18.92 1.32 -26.57
C THR A 103 -17.82 2.02 -27.36
N ILE A 104 -16.57 1.68 -27.07
CA ILE A 104 -15.40 2.08 -27.85
C ILE A 104 -14.75 0.82 -28.37
N ALA A 105 -14.59 0.72 -29.70
CA ALA A 105 -13.95 -0.39 -30.37
C ALA A 105 -12.71 0.06 -31.16
N PHE A 106 -11.86 -0.89 -31.48
CA PHE A 106 -10.72 -0.69 -32.38
C PHE A 106 -11.21 -0.09 -33.75
N GLY A 107 -10.55 0.97 -34.22
CA GLY A 107 -10.90 1.69 -35.42
C GLY A 107 -11.99 2.77 -35.27
N ASP A 108 -12.59 2.91 -34.09
CA ASP A 108 -13.57 3.97 -33.83
C ASP A 108 -12.93 5.35 -33.82
N LYS A 109 -13.73 6.38 -34.18
CA LYS A 109 -13.27 7.77 -34.15
C LYS A 109 -13.75 8.48 -32.91
N ILE A 110 -12.78 8.94 -32.11
CA ILE A 110 -13.02 9.73 -30.91
C ILE A 110 -12.96 11.22 -31.23
N ASN A 111 -14.08 11.89 -31.08
CA ASN A 111 -14.20 13.34 -31.31
C ASN A 111 -14.36 14.12 -29.99
N SER A 112 -14.40 15.45 -30.05
CA SER A 112 -14.60 16.31 -28.88
C SER A 112 -15.90 16.09 -28.12
N GLN A 113 -16.93 15.52 -28.76
CA GLN A 113 -18.24 15.23 -28.14
C GLN A 113 -18.11 14.13 -27.09
N VAL A 114 -17.19 13.18 -27.27
CA VAL A 114 -16.94 12.12 -26.27
C VAL A 114 -16.40 12.72 -24.96
N LYS A 115 -15.56 13.73 -25.04
CA LYS A 115 -15.06 14.45 -23.85
C LYS A 115 -16.18 15.18 -23.11
N GLU A 116 -17.07 15.84 -23.85
CA GLU A 116 -18.25 16.50 -23.29
C GLU A 116 -19.23 15.49 -22.68
N MET A 117 -19.44 14.36 -23.33
CA MET A 117 -20.27 13.26 -22.82
C MET A 117 -19.73 12.74 -21.49
N PHE A 118 -18.44 12.43 -21.37
CA PHE A 118 -17.86 11.96 -20.11
C PHE A 118 -18.00 13.00 -18.99
N TYR A 119 -17.87 14.27 -19.29
CA TYR A 119 -18.13 15.35 -18.34
C TYR A 119 -19.58 15.34 -17.85
N ASN A 120 -20.54 15.21 -18.76
CA ASN A 120 -21.98 15.17 -18.43
C ASN A 120 -22.36 13.87 -17.68
N TRP A 121 -21.64 12.79 -17.91
CA TRP A 121 -21.79 11.50 -17.24
C TRP A 121 -21.13 11.42 -15.87
N GLY A 122 -20.51 12.52 -15.42
CA GLY A 122 -19.96 12.66 -14.05
C GLY A 122 -18.53 12.17 -13.88
N TYR A 123 -17.79 11.90 -14.97
CA TYR A 123 -16.35 11.58 -14.86
C TYR A 123 -15.54 12.77 -14.38
N GLN A 124 -14.61 12.52 -13.47
CA GLN A 124 -13.66 13.50 -12.98
C GLN A 124 -12.44 13.55 -13.91
N PHE A 125 -12.13 14.76 -14.44
CA PHE A 125 -10.97 14.96 -15.31
C PHE A 125 -9.73 15.18 -14.45
N VAL A 126 -8.74 14.30 -14.64
CA VAL A 126 -7.48 14.29 -13.88
C VAL A 126 -6.29 14.20 -14.84
N ASP A 127 -5.10 14.57 -14.37
CA ASP A 127 -3.87 14.41 -15.16
C ASP A 127 -3.43 12.95 -15.24
N ILE A 128 -3.59 12.19 -14.15
CA ILE A 128 -3.26 10.77 -14.07
C ILE A 128 -4.43 10.04 -13.39
N VAL A 129 -4.93 8.99 -14.02
CA VAL A 129 -6.01 8.17 -13.47
C VAL A 129 -5.47 7.28 -12.35
N THR A 130 -6.02 7.45 -11.15
CA THR A 130 -5.66 6.70 -9.94
C THR A 130 -6.87 6.11 -9.22
N GLY A 131 -8.08 6.54 -9.56
CA GLY A 131 -9.33 6.13 -8.94
C GLY A 131 -10.43 5.84 -9.95
N LYS A 132 -11.47 5.16 -9.50
CA LYS A 132 -12.69 4.94 -10.28
C LYS A 132 -13.40 6.27 -10.59
N ALA A 133 -14.16 6.32 -11.68
CA ALA A 133 -14.81 7.51 -12.20
C ALA A 133 -13.87 8.64 -12.66
N GLU A 134 -12.59 8.37 -12.84
CA GLU A 134 -11.60 9.31 -13.36
C GLU A 134 -11.35 9.07 -14.85
N VAL A 135 -11.04 10.16 -15.57
CA VAL A 135 -10.63 10.15 -16.98
C VAL A 135 -9.52 11.16 -17.24
N SER A 136 -8.55 10.77 -18.06
CA SER A 136 -7.43 11.62 -18.47
C SER A 136 -7.28 11.61 -19.99
N PHE A 137 -7.10 12.79 -20.59
CA PHE A 137 -6.83 12.97 -22.01
C PHE A 137 -5.44 13.57 -22.17
N ARG A 138 -4.47 12.80 -22.67
CA ARG A 138 -3.07 13.22 -22.84
C ARG A 138 -2.58 12.90 -24.23
N GLY A 139 -2.49 13.92 -25.08
CA GLY A 139 -2.08 13.72 -26.48
C GLY A 139 -2.94 12.65 -27.18
N ASP A 140 -2.31 11.58 -27.63
CA ASP A 140 -2.95 10.46 -28.32
C ASP A 140 -3.40 9.33 -27.35
N ILE A 141 -3.42 9.59 -26.03
CA ILE A 141 -3.80 8.61 -25.01
C ILE A 141 -5.03 9.09 -24.21
N ILE A 142 -6.00 8.20 -24.07
CA ILE A 142 -7.13 8.38 -23.16
C ILE A 142 -7.06 7.28 -22.11
N ASP A 143 -6.87 7.66 -20.86
CA ASP A 143 -6.99 6.74 -19.70
C ASP A 143 -8.35 6.95 -19.05
N ILE A 144 -9.08 5.88 -18.81
CA ILE A 144 -10.41 5.92 -18.17
C ILE A 144 -10.60 4.76 -17.19
N TYR A 145 -11.17 5.04 -16.02
CA TYR A 145 -11.50 4.02 -15.04
C TYR A 145 -13.00 3.98 -14.73
N PRO A 146 -13.79 3.20 -15.50
CA PRO A 146 -15.21 3.04 -15.26
C PRO A 146 -15.48 2.41 -13.88
N LEU A 147 -16.62 2.77 -13.27
CA LEU A 147 -17.03 2.24 -11.97
C LEU A 147 -17.15 0.70 -11.95
N GLU A 148 -17.63 0.11 -13.02
CA GLU A 148 -17.87 -1.34 -13.16
C GLU A 148 -16.58 -2.13 -13.38
N SER A 149 -15.53 -1.49 -13.89
CA SER A 149 -14.30 -2.19 -14.22
C SER A 149 -13.44 -2.47 -12.98
N GLN A 150 -12.74 -3.59 -12.99
CA GLN A 150 -11.74 -3.90 -11.95
C GLN A 150 -10.38 -3.24 -12.21
N MET A 151 -10.10 -2.90 -13.48
CA MET A 151 -8.87 -2.23 -13.91
C MET A 151 -9.22 -1.09 -14.87
N PRO A 152 -8.45 0.01 -14.87
CA PRO A 152 -8.62 1.08 -15.84
C PRO A 152 -8.22 0.65 -17.24
N TYR A 153 -8.73 1.37 -18.22
CA TYR A 153 -8.42 1.18 -19.64
C TYR A 153 -7.58 2.32 -20.16
N ARG A 154 -6.61 1.99 -21.01
CA ARG A 154 -5.80 2.91 -21.82
C ARG A 154 -6.14 2.71 -23.27
N ILE A 155 -6.60 3.77 -23.90
CA ILE A 155 -6.98 3.83 -25.31
C ILE A 155 -5.93 4.67 -26.02
N SER A 156 -5.19 4.07 -26.94
CA SER A 156 -4.22 4.77 -27.78
C SER A 156 -4.88 5.17 -29.10
N LEU A 157 -4.66 6.39 -29.53
CA LEU A 157 -5.21 6.95 -30.75
C LEU A 157 -4.11 7.14 -31.81
N PHE A 158 -4.47 6.99 -33.07
CA PHE A 158 -3.72 7.47 -34.19
C PHE A 158 -4.49 8.60 -34.87
N GLY A 159 -4.19 9.84 -34.52
CA GLY A 159 -5.01 11.00 -34.85
C GLY A 159 -6.32 11.00 -34.03
N ASP A 160 -7.43 10.74 -34.68
CA ASP A 160 -8.76 10.59 -34.03
C ASP A 160 -9.29 9.13 -33.99
N GLU A 161 -8.52 8.17 -34.51
CA GLU A 161 -8.92 6.76 -34.63
C GLU A 161 -8.27 5.89 -33.55
N VAL A 162 -9.05 5.00 -32.92
CA VAL A 162 -8.58 4.08 -31.88
C VAL A 162 -7.64 3.03 -32.47
N GLU A 163 -6.37 3.05 -32.04
CA GLU A 163 -5.32 2.13 -32.48
C GLU A 163 -5.16 0.92 -31.57
N SER A 164 -5.35 1.06 -30.26
CA SER A 164 -5.33 -0.06 -29.30
C SER A 164 -6.09 0.28 -28.03
N ILE A 165 -6.63 -0.77 -27.39
CA ILE A 165 -7.29 -0.67 -26.09
C ILE A 165 -6.66 -1.71 -25.17
N ARG A 166 -6.12 -1.31 -24.02
CA ARG A 166 -5.48 -2.18 -23.04
C ARG A 166 -5.90 -1.83 -21.63
N GLN A 167 -5.86 -2.80 -20.73
CA GLN A 167 -5.94 -2.53 -19.30
C GLN A 167 -4.57 -2.13 -18.76
N PHE A 168 -4.52 -1.29 -17.74
CA PHE A 168 -3.28 -0.91 -17.07
C PHE A 168 -3.39 -0.98 -15.54
N ASP A 169 -2.25 -1.13 -14.90
CA ASP A 169 -2.14 -1.17 -13.43
C ASP A 169 -1.99 0.24 -12.87
N ILE A 170 -2.83 0.61 -11.92
CA ILE A 170 -2.89 1.96 -11.33
C ILE A 170 -1.58 2.33 -10.63
N SER A 171 -0.96 1.35 -9.93
CA SER A 171 0.23 1.62 -9.11
C SER A 171 1.49 1.79 -9.94
N THR A 172 1.60 1.06 -11.06
CA THR A 172 2.75 1.10 -11.95
C THR A 172 2.53 1.95 -13.18
N GLN A 173 1.27 2.29 -13.47
CA GLN A 173 0.83 2.99 -14.68
C GLN A 173 1.21 2.28 -16.00
N LYS A 174 1.49 0.95 -15.94
CA LYS A 174 1.86 0.13 -17.10
C LYS A 174 0.68 -0.66 -17.64
N SER A 175 0.52 -0.67 -18.95
CA SER A 175 -0.51 -1.45 -19.62
C SER A 175 -0.18 -2.94 -19.62
N ASN A 176 -1.22 -3.76 -19.60
CA ASN A 176 -1.12 -5.18 -19.82
C ASN A 176 -0.74 -5.47 -21.31
N LYS A 177 -0.26 -6.67 -21.58
CA LYS A 177 0.13 -7.08 -22.94
C LYS A 177 -1.06 -7.44 -23.83
N ASP A 178 -2.19 -7.76 -23.22
CA ASP A 178 -3.39 -8.20 -23.91
C ASP A 178 -4.17 -6.98 -24.42
N GLU A 179 -4.50 -7.00 -25.72
CA GLU A 179 -5.32 -6.00 -26.37
C GLU A 179 -6.78 -6.45 -26.36
N LEU A 180 -7.68 -5.49 -26.15
CA LEU A 180 -9.12 -5.68 -26.21
C LEU A 180 -9.65 -5.18 -27.54
N GLU A 181 -10.61 -5.88 -28.12
CA GLU A 181 -11.28 -5.46 -29.36
C GLU A 181 -12.24 -4.30 -29.12
N GLU A 182 -12.95 -4.33 -27.99
CA GLU A 182 -13.89 -3.29 -27.58
C GLU A 182 -14.00 -3.19 -26.05
N ILE A 183 -14.46 -2.04 -25.57
CA ILE A 183 -14.82 -1.82 -24.18
C ILE A 183 -16.18 -1.12 -24.10
N VAL A 184 -16.95 -1.45 -23.06
CA VAL A 184 -18.21 -0.79 -22.74
C VAL A 184 -17.97 0.11 -21.52
N ILE A 185 -18.29 1.38 -21.66
CA ILE A 185 -18.11 2.41 -20.64
C ILE A 185 -19.49 2.82 -20.15
N SER A 186 -19.76 2.67 -18.87
CA SER A 186 -20.93 3.20 -18.19
C SER A 186 -20.70 4.63 -17.70
N SER A 187 -21.78 5.34 -17.38
CA SER A 187 -21.68 6.63 -16.73
C SER A 187 -21.05 6.51 -15.32
N ALA A 188 -20.26 7.47 -14.94
CA ALA A 188 -19.70 7.56 -13.59
C ALA A 188 -20.74 8.02 -12.55
N PHE A 189 -21.81 8.63 -12.98
CA PHE A 189 -22.96 9.01 -12.19
C PHE A 189 -24.26 8.54 -12.90
N LEU A 190 -24.86 9.35 -13.75
CA LEU A 190 -26.00 9.01 -14.60
C LEU A 190 -25.70 9.44 -16.04
N SER A 191 -26.32 8.77 -17.03
CA SER A 191 -26.16 9.15 -18.44
C SER A 191 -27.00 10.38 -18.81
N LEU A 192 -26.64 11.52 -18.23
CA LEU A 192 -27.34 12.78 -18.43
C LEU A 192 -26.86 13.47 -19.70
N ASP A 193 -27.81 14.17 -20.36
CA ASP A 193 -27.47 15.14 -21.39
C ASP A 193 -26.97 16.48 -20.76
N ALA A 194 -26.48 17.39 -21.60
CA ALA A 194 -25.94 18.67 -21.13
C ALA A 194 -26.99 19.51 -20.39
N ALA A 195 -28.23 19.50 -20.83
CA ALA A 195 -29.31 20.28 -20.21
C ALA A 195 -29.72 19.69 -18.85
N GLN A 196 -29.84 18.37 -18.75
CA GLN A 196 -30.11 17.65 -17.50
C GLN A 196 -28.98 17.85 -16.47
N ASN A 197 -27.74 17.74 -16.91
CA ASN A 197 -26.58 17.96 -16.03
C ASN A 197 -26.53 19.42 -15.52
N GLU A 198 -26.80 20.40 -16.38
CA GLU A 198 -26.84 21.81 -15.97
C GLU A 198 -28.02 22.11 -15.03
N ALA A 199 -29.18 21.48 -15.27
CA ALA A 199 -30.33 21.58 -14.38
C ALA A 199 -30.02 21.00 -12.97
N LEU A 200 -29.31 19.88 -12.89
CA LEU A 200 -28.86 19.32 -11.63
C LEU A 200 -27.85 20.25 -10.93
N LYS A 201 -26.85 20.75 -11.65
CA LYS A 201 -25.85 21.68 -11.10
C LYS A 201 -26.44 23.00 -10.61
N SER A 202 -27.48 23.49 -11.25
CA SER A 202 -28.17 24.71 -10.80
C SER A 202 -28.89 24.54 -9.46
N ARG A 203 -29.22 23.31 -9.07
CA ARG A 203 -29.84 22.97 -7.77
C ARG A 203 -28.80 22.75 -6.67
N ALA A 204 -27.57 22.38 -7.03
CA ALA A 204 -26.44 22.22 -6.12
C ALA A 204 -25.26 23.03 -6.64
N GLU A 205 -24.68 23.87 -5.79
CA GLU A 205 -23.59 24.78 -6.19
C GLU A 205 -22.28 24.05 -6.53
N THR A 206 -22.23 22.72 -6.53
CA THR A 206 -21.01 21.95 -6.63
C THR A 206 -21.13 20.65 -7.46
N THR A 207 -20.63 19.51 -7.02
CA THR A 207 -20.57 18.26 -7.80
C THR A 207 -21.92 17.52 -7.90
N PRO A 208 -22.15 16.63 -8.90
CA PRO A 208 -23.38 15.83 -9.00
C PRO A 208 -23.74 15.07 -7.72
N TYR A 209 -22.76 14.59 -6.97
CA TYR A 209 -22.99 13.90 -5.69
C TYR A 209 -23.52 14.83 -4.58
N GLU A 210 -23.27 16.12 -4.63
CA GLU A 210 -23.78 17.09 -3.67
C GLU A 210 -25.23 17.48 -3.93
N VAL A 211 -25.75 17.18 -5.09
CA VAL A 211 -27.17 17.34 -5.42
C VAL A 211 -28.04 16.49 -4.51
N PHE A 212 -27.60 15.32 -4.12
CA PHE A 212 -28.34 14.41 -3.23
C PHE A 212 -28.29 14.80 -1.76
N VAL A 213 -27.57 15.84 -1.45
CA VAL A 213 -27.26 16.25 -0.08
C VAL A 213 -28.32 17.10 0.54
N LYS A 214 -29.09 17.87 -0.27
CA LYS A 214 -29.86 18.97 0.29
C LYS A 214 -31.13 18.52 0.96
N ASP A 215 -31.93 17.63 0.38
CA ASP A 215 -33.21 17.23 0.95
C ASP A 215 -33.58 15.79 0.56
N ILE A 216 -33.35 14.88 1.47
CA ILE A 216 -33.96 13.53 1.39
C ILE A 216 -35.27 13.66 2.13
N ASP A 217 -36.41 13.65 1.40
CA ASP A 217 -37.72 13.66 2.00
C ASP A 217 -38.22 12.24 2.37
N SER A 218 -39.42 12.15 2.92
CA SER A 218 -40.03 10.87 3.31
C SER A 218 -40.28 9.94 2.12
N GLN A 219 -40.17 10.42 0.88
CA GLN A 219 -40.43 9.68 -0.35
C GLN A 219 -39.15 9.25 -1.08
N GLY A 220 -37.98 9.66 -0.61
CA GLY A 220 -36.68 9.35 -1.20
C GLY A 220 -35.82 10.56 -1.48
N TRP A 221 -34.96 10.48 -2.47
CA TRP A 221 -34.05 11.56 -2.82
C TRP A 221 -34.78 12.62 -3.63
N TRP A 222 -34.99 13.81 -3.06
CA TRP A 222 -35.80 14.87 -3.67
C TRP A 222 -35.34 15.21 -5.11
N VAL A 223 -34.05 15.11 -5.41
CA VAL A 223 -33.50 15.37 -6.74
C VAL A 223 -33.90 14.30 -7.77
N LEU A 224 -34.29 13.13 -7.30
CA LEU A 224 -34.73 12.00 -8.15
C LEU A 224 -36.24 11.89 -8.29
N ASP A 225 -37.04 12.79 -7.72
CA ASP A 225 -38.52 12.74 -7.83
C ASP A 225 -39.00 12.62 -9.29
N ASP A 226 -38.31 13.30 -10.23
CA ASP A 226 -38.59 13.19 -11.67
C ASP A 226 -37.88 12.01 -12.35
N LEU A 227 -36.76 11.50 -11.77
CA LEU A 227 -35.84 10.52 -12.37
C LEU A 227 -35.97 9.13 -11.75
N GLY A 228 -36.61 9.02 -10.58
CA GLY A 228 -36.57 7.83 -9.75
C GLY A 228 -37.93 7.12 -9.60
N TYR A 229 -37.87 5.93 -9.08
CA TYR A 229 -39.02 5.17 -8.59
C TYR A 229 -38.61 4.33 -7.38
N ASN A 230 -39.60 3.95 -6.54
CA ASN A 230 -39.39 3.02 -5.44
C ASN A 230 -39.60 1.58 -5.92
N PRO A 231 -38.64 0.66 -5.76
CA PRO A 231 -38.78 -0.74 -6.18
C PRO A 231 -39.97 -1.46 -5.53
N LEU A 232 -40.39 -1.02 -4.33
CA LEU A 232 -41.55 -1.61 -3.61
C LEU A 232 -42.88 -1.36 -4.29
N ASP A 233 -42.97 -0.35 -5.17
CA ASP A 233 -44.15 -0.08 -5.98
C ASP A 233 -44.34 -1.13 -7.08
N VAL A 234 -43.28 -1.80 -7.49
CA VAL A 234 -43.27 -2.77 -8.60
C VAL A 234 -43.21 -4.21 -8.12
N PHE A 235 -42.44 -4.50 -7.05
CA PHE A 235 -42.16 -5.86 -6.60
C PHE A 235 -42.59 -6.07 -5.15
N LYS A 236 -43.14 -7.25 -4.85
CA LYS A 236 -43.35 -7.68 -3.48
C LYS A 236 -42.02 -8.24 -2.92
N PRO A 237 -41.45 -7.64 -1.88
CA PRO A 237 -40.20 -8.13 -1.30
C PRO A 237 -40.42 -9.42 -0.50
N ILE A 238 -39.42 -10.29 -0.53
CA ILE A 238 -39.42 -11.53 0.28
C ILE A 238 -38.19 -11.44 1.18
N ALA A 239 -38.35 -11.67 2.47
CA ALA A 239 -37.23 -11.72 3.40
C ALA A 239 -36.49 -13.05 3.30
N ALA A 240 -35.17 -12.98 3.11
CA ALA A 240 -34.31 -14.14 3.09
C ALA A 240 -34.21 -14.79 4.48
N THR A 241 -34.20 -13.94 5.52
CA THR A 241 -34.20 -14.33 6.95
C THR A 241 -35.11 -13.38 7.74
N HIS A 242 -35.19 -13.58 9.05
CA HIS A 242 -35.86 -12.60 9.91
C HIS A 242 -35.17 -11.25 9.81
N ILE A 243 -35.92 -10.17 9.61
CA ILE A 243 -35.41 -8.80 9.50
C ILE A 243 -35.46 -8.17 10.88
N ASP A 244 -34.30 -7.71 11.36
CA ASP A 244 -34.11 -7.14 12.71
C ASP A 244 -34.44 -5.63 12.76
N ASP A 245 -34.48 -4.94 11.60
CA ASP A 245 -34.81 -3.52 11.52
C ASP A 245 -36.31 -3.25 11.72
N GLU A 246 -36.65 -2.16 12.41
CA GLU A 246 -38.01 -1.64 12.56
C GLU A 246 -38.55 -1.01 11.25
N VAL A 247 -38.46 -1.73 10.15
CA VAL A 247 -38.99 -1.30 8.85
C VAL A 247 -40.32 -1.98 8.62
N ASP A 248 -41.40 -1.21 8.49
CA ASP A 248 -42.76 -1.74 8.34
C ASP A 248 -43.04 -2.14 6.86
N PHE A 249 -42.59 -3.34 6.49
CA PHE A 249 -43.00 -3.94 5.23
C PHE A 249 -44.36 -4.62 5.41
N LYS A 250 -45.40 -4.08 4.80
CA LYS A 250 -46.72 -4.75 4.79
C LYS A 250 -46.59 -6.11 4.09
N ASP A 251 -46.94 -7.18 4.80
CA ASP A 251 -47.00 -8.56 4.31
C ASP A 251 -45.65 -9.18 3.88
N LEU A 252 -44.51 -8.84 4.53
CA LEU A 252 -43.23 -9.45 4.25
C LEU A 252 -43.24 -10.96 4.56
N GLN A 253 -43.11 -11.79 3.53
CA GLN A 253 -42.99 -13.24 3.67
C GLN A 253 -41.54 -13.62 3.86
N THR A 254 -41.27 -14.57 4.76
CA THR A 254 -39.94 -15.16 4.94
C THR A 254 -39.79 -16.44 4.13
N ILE A 255 -38.55 -16.73 3.66
CA ILE A 255 -38.26 -17.98 2.98
C ILE A 255 -38.42 -19.14 3.99
N PRO A 256 -39.22 -20.18 3.63
CA PRO A 256 -39.45 -21.33 4.54
C PRO A 256 -38.19 -22.19 4.64
N GLU A 257 -38.04 -22.90 5.75
CA GLU A 257 -36.99 -23.89 5.91
C GLU A 257 -37.04 -24.98 4.81
N SER A 258 -35.85 -25.35 4.29
CA SER A 258 -35.79 -26.39 3.26
C SER A 258 -36.11 -27.76 3.86
N LYS A 259 -36.95 -28.50 3.15
CA LYS A 259 -37.20 -29.94 3.44
C LYS A 259 -36.30 -30.88 2.63
N LYS A 260 -35.62 -30.35 1.60
CA LYS A 260 -34.77 -31.14 0.69
C LYS A 260 -33.28 -31.03 1.00
N TYR A 261 -32.81 -29.86 1.45
CA TYR A 261 -31.42 -29.56 1.69
C TYR A 261 -31.19 -29.25 3.17
N ARG A 262 -29.99 -29.56 3.66
CA ARG A 262 -29.49 -29.16 4.98
C ARG A 262 -28.11 -28.60 4.91
N ASP A 263 -27.79 -27.63 5.73
CA ASP A 263 -26.45 -27.10 5.90
C ASP A 263 -25.57 -28.14 6.62
N ILE A 264 -24.30 -28.24 6.20
CA ILE A 264 -23.30 -29.16 6.77
C ILE A 264 -22.01 -28.43 7.10
N GLU A 265 -21.33 -28.90 8.15
CA GLU A 265 -19.96 -28.47 8.46
C GLU A 265 -18.95 -29.43 7.79
N VAL A 266 -17.94 -28.88 7.14
CA VAL A 266 -16.92 -29.63 6.43
C VAL A 266 -15.61 -29.57 7.22
N THR A 267 -15.20 -30.70 7.81
CA THR A 267 -13.92 -30.82 8.53
C THR A 267 -12.84 -31.49 7.68
N ASP A 268 -13.24 -32.40 6.78
CA ASP A 268 -12.35 -33.12 5.86
C ASP A 268 -13.10 -33.40 4.56
N ILE A 269 -12.72 -32.69 3.53
CA ILE A 269 -13.40 -32.74 2.24
C ILE A 269 -13.24 -34.08 1.54
N ASN A 270 -12.07 -34.71 1.61
CA ASN A 270 -11.81 -35.99 0.93
C ASN A 270 -12.64 -37.13 1.52
N LYS A 271 -12.81 -37.14 2.84
CA LYS A 271 -13.70 -38.10 3.52
C LYS A 271 -15.16 -37.86 3.17
N LEU A 272 -15.57 -36.57 3.10
CA LEU A 272 -16.93 -36.21 2.74
C LEU A 272 -17.27 -36.61 1.30
N LEU A 273 -16.40 -36.34 0.33
CA LEU A 273 -16.57 -36.74 -1.07
C LEU A 273 -16.60 -38.26 -1.22
N THR A 274 -15.75 -38.97 -0.49
CA THR A 274 -15.72 -40.45 -0.48
C THR A 274 -17.01 -41.04 0.03
N ALA A 275 -17.59 -40.45 1.10
CA ALA A 275 -18.83 -40.91 1.71
C ALA A 275 -20.09 -40.65 0.86
N HIS A 276 -20.01 -39.76 -0.12
CA HIS A 276 -21.16 -39.33 -0.95
C HIS A 276 -20.92 -39.48 -2.46
N LYS A 277 -20.10 -40.47 -2.87
CA LYS A 277 -19.77 -40.72 -4.29
C LYS A 277 -20.99 -41.07 -5.18
N ASP A 278 -22.08 -41.46 -4.57
CA ASP A 278 -23.34 -41.82 -5.22
C ASP A 278 -24.20 -40.61 -5.59
N LYS A 279 -23.83 -39.41 -5.16
CA LYS A 279 -24.57 -38.17 -5.37
C LYS A 279 -23.93 -37.32 -6.46
N LYS A 280 -24.73 -36.39 -7.01
CA LYS A 280 -24.22 -35.30 -7.83
C LYS A 280 -23.42 -34.37 -6.93
N ILE A 281 -22.13 -34.23 -7.19
CA ILE A 281 -21.23 -33.42 -6.38
C ILE A 281 -20.86 -32.14 -7.12
N THR A 282 -21.13 -31.00 -6.52
CA THR A 282 -20.71 -29.68 -6.98
C THR A 282 -19.68 -29.14 -6.01
N VAL A 283 -18.48 -28.81 -6.51
CA VAL A 283 -17.39 -28.24 -5.76
C VAL A 283 -17.23 -26.78 -6.12
N ILE A 284 -17.29 -25.93 -5.12
CA ILE A 284 -17.11 -24.48 -5.29
C ILE A 284 -15.64 -24.15 -5.03
N ALA A 285 -15.01 -23.43 -5.96
CA ALA A 285 -13.65 -22.94 -5.81
C ALA A 285 -13.52 -21.54 -6.43
N LYS A 286 -12.67 -20.69 -5.88
CA LYS A 286 -12.42 -19.35 -6.43
C LYS A 286 -11.80 -19.42 -7.83
N ASN A 287 -10.88 -20.36 -8.05
CA ASN A 287 -10.18 -20.52 -9.31
C ASN A 287 -9.67 -21.96 -9.48
N GLU A 288 -9.21 -22.28 -10.70
CA GLU A 288 -8.69 -23.59 -11.05
C GLU A 288 -7.43 -24.00 -10.24
N SER A 289 -6.62 -23.04 -9.81
CA SER A 289 -5.42 -23.29 -9.02
C SER A 289 -5.72 -23.93 -7.66
N ILE A 290 -6.84 -23.51 -7.01
CA ILE A 290 -7.30 -24.10 -5.75
C ILE A 290 -7.73 -25.55 -5.96
N VAL A 291 -8.40 -25.84 -7.07
CA VAL A 291 -8.82 -27.20 -7.43
C VAL A 291 -7.58 -28.10 -7.63
N ARG A 292 -6.60 -27.64 -8.40
CA ARG A 292 -5.34 -28.38 -8.62
C ARG A 292 -4.57 -28.62 -7.33
N GLY A 293 -4.54 -27.64 -6.42
CA GLY A 293 -3.87 -27.76 -5.12
C GLY A 293 -4.56 -28.71 -4.13
N SER A 294 -5.84 -29.04 -4.33
CA SER A 294 -6.64 -29.85 -3.42
C SER A 294 -6.55 -31.37 -3.65
N MET A 295 -5.76 -31.83 -4.65
CA MET A 295 -5.58 -33.23 -5.05
C MET A 295 -6.91 -34.00 -5.29
N LEU A 296 -7.91 -33.30 -5.85
CA LEU A 296 -9.22 -33.91 -6.18
C LEU A 296 -9.22 -34.67 -7.51
N ASP A 297 -8.10 -34.78 -8.22
CA ASP A 297 -7.95 -35.46 -9.50
C ASP A 297 -8.30 -36.97 -9.45
N SER A 298 -8.40 -37.52 -8.23
CA SER A 298 -8.79 -38.93 -8.00
C SER A 298 -10.30 -39.13 -7.96
N PHE A 299 -11.11 -38.09 -8.07
CA PHE A 299 -12.57 -38.20 -8.05
C PHE A 299 -13.15 -37.90 -9.44
N ASP A 300 -13.78 -38.87 -10.07
CA ASP A 300 -14.49 -38.70 -11.33
C ASP A 300 -15.90 -38.11 -11.11
N GLY A 301 -16.34 -37.26 -12.07
CA GLY A 301 -17.70 -36.76 -12.11
C GLY A 301 -18.01 -35.55 -11.21
N LEU A 302 -16.97 -34.85 -10.74
CA LEU A 302 -17.15 -33.59 -10.00
C LEU A 302 -17.54 -32.46 -10.96
N ASN A 303 -18.54 -31.64 -10.54
CA ASN A 303 -18.89 -30.39 -11.21
C ASN A 303 -18.25 -29.23 -10.47
N PHE A 304 -17.49 -28.36 -11.15
CA PHE A 304 -16.82 -27.21 -10.54
C PHE A 304 -17.56 -25.92 -10.86
N VAL A 305 -17.77 -25.09 -9.81
CA VAL A 305 -18.31 -23.74 -9.93
C VAL A 305 -17.28 -22.77 -9.36
N TYR A 306 -16.86 -21.81 -10.19
CA TYR A 306 -15.85 -20.84 -9.80
C TYR A 306 -16.49 -19.57 -9.22
N GLN A 307 -16.41 -19.40 -7.92
CA GLN A 307 -16.89 -18.23 -7.16
C GLN A 307 -16.28 -18.16 -5.75
N ASP A 308 -16.34 -17.00 -5.12
CA ASP A 308 -15.77 -16.76 -3.79
C ASP A 308 -16.63 -17.30 -2.62
N GLY A 309 -17.87 -17.72 -2.87
CA GLY A 309 -18.81 -18.16 -1.84
C GLY A 309 -18.37 -19.39 -1.06
N ILE A 310 -18.70 -19.43 0.23
CA ILE A 310 -18.52 -20.63 1.07
C ILE A 310 -19.91 -21.19 1.36
N ILE A 311 -20.29 -22.24 0.63
CA ILE A 311 -21.61 -22.87 0.72
C ILE A 311 -21.41 -24.37 0.83
N ASN A 312 -21.97 -24.97 1.90
CA ASN A 312 -21.86 -26.40 2.17
C ASN A 312 -23.25 -26.95 2.48
N ILE A 313 -23.88 -27.58 1.51
CA ILE A 313 -25.24 -28.12 1.65
C ILE A 313 -25.36 -29.54 1.12
N LEU A 314 -26.19 -30.32 1.75
CA LEU A 314 -26.42 -31.73 1.42
C LEU A 314 -27.90 -32.02 1.25
N SER A 315 -28.22 -32.78 0.20
CA SER A 315 -29.55 -33.36 -0.04
C SER A 315 -29.49 -34.88 -0.21
N ALA A 316 -30.62 -35.49 -0.48
CA ALA A 316 -30.66 -36.93 -0.82
C ALA A 316 -29.83 -37.26 -2.07
N ASN A 317 -29.85 -36.37 -3.09
CA ASN A 317 -29.26 -36.63 -4.40
C ASN A 317 -28.05 -35.75 -4.76
N GLU A 318 -27.80 -34.71 -3.98
CA GLU A 318 -26.80 -33.68 -4.31
C GLU A 318 -25.97 -33.28 -3.09
N LEU A 319 -24.68 -33.08 -3.30
CA LEU A 319 -23.75 -32.48 -2.33
C LEU A 319 -23.11 -31.26 -2.98
N ILE A 320 -23.21 -30.10 -2.33
CA ILE A 320 -22.49 -28.89 -2.70
C ILE A 320 -21.52 -28.56 -1.60
N VAL A 321 -20.24 -28.39 -1.93
CA VAL A 321 -19.18 -28.16 -0.95
C VAL A 321 -18.17 -27.15 -1.47
N SER A 322 -17.70 -26.26 -0.60
CA SER A 322 -16.73 -25.23 -0.93
C SER A 322 -15.31 -25.61 -0.52
N LEU A 323 -14.36 -25.41 -1.44
CA LEU A 323 -12.91 -25.45 -1.22
C LEU A 323 -12.36 -24.09 -0.82
N ASN A 324 -13.17 -23.05 -0.88
CA ASN A 324 -12.69 -21.70 -0.64
C ASN A 324 -12.19 -21.54 0.80
N SER A 325 -10.95 -21.11 0.87
CA SER A 325 -10.31 -20.58 2.07
C SER A 325 -10.11 -19.08 1.86
N PRO A 326 -9.88 -18.27 2.89
CA PRO A 326 -9.61 -16.85 2.70
C PRO A 326 -8.46 -16.58 1.72
N ILE A 327 -8.57 -15.52 0.95
CA ILE A 327 -7.84 -15.22 -0.31
C ILE A 327 -6.34 -14.92 -0.09
N LYS A 328 -5.44 -15.43 -0.97
CA LYS A 328 -4.01 -15.05 -1.02
C LYS A 328 -3.79 -13.71 -1.73
N PRO A 329 -3.07 -12.76 -1.14
CA PRO A 329 -2.69 -11.52 -1.80
C PRO A 329 -1.57 -11.73 -2.83
N LYS A 330 -1.65 -11.01 -3.95
CA LYS A 330 -0.59 -10.98 -4.99
C LYS A 330 0.56 -10.09 -4.53
N LYS A 331 1.80 -10.54 -4.83
CA LYS A 331 3.03 -9.76 -4.63
C LYS A 331 2.94 -8.44 -5.38
N VAL A 332 3.02 -7.32 -4.66
CA VAL A 332 3.19 -6.01 -5.28
C VAL A 332 4.58 -5.96 -5.88
N LYS A 333 4.70 -5.99 -7.21
CA LYS A 333 5.98 -5.76 -7.88
C LYS A 333 6.48 -4.37 -7.50
N LYS A 334 7.68 -4.32 -6.95
CA LYS A 334 8.36 -3.08 -6.56
C LYS A 334 8.43 -2.12 -7.76
N SER A 335 7.52 -1.16 -7.81
CA SER A 335 7.78 0.08 -8.51
C SER A 335 8.64 0.91 -7.55
N MET A 336 9.91 1.09 -7.88
CA MET A 336 10.78 2.05 -7.20
C MET A 336 10.38 3.45 -7.67
N LEU A 337 9.23 3.94 -7.25
CA LEU A 337 8.87 5.34 -7.32
C LEU A 337 9.55 6.07 -6.15
N ILE A 338 10.86 6.27 -6.27
CA ILE A 338 11.52 7.31 -5.49
C ILE A 338 11.22 8.61 -6.25
N LEU A 339 10.15 9.26 -5.87
CA LEU A 339 9.80 10.60 -6.34
C LEU A 339 10.75 11.61 -5.68
N ASP A 340 11.91 11.78 -6.26
CA ASP A 340 12.77 12.93 -5.99
C ASP A 340 12.20 14.14 -6.75
N GLU A 341 11.23 14.80 -6.14
CA GLU A 341 10.72 16.08 -6.64
C GLU A 341 11.78 17.18 -6.48
N LEU A 342 12.63 17.38 -7.49
CA LEU A 342 13.48 18.55 -7.57
C LEU A 342 12.67 19.74 -8.07
N LYS A 343 12.51 20.77 -7.23
CA LYS A 343 11.86 22.02 -7.59
C LYS A 343 12.90 23.14 -7.77
N PRO A 344 12.69 24.07 -8.70
CA PRO A 344 13.52 25.25 -8.79
C PRO A 344 13.66 25.96 -7.45
N GLY A 345 14.89 26.28 -7.05
CA GLY A 345 15.21 26.86 -5.74
C GLY A 345 15.57 25.85 -4.65
N GLU A 346 15.59 24.55 -4.95
CA GLU A 346 16.05 23.54 -4.01
C GLU A 346 17.56 23.31 -4.10
N TYR A 347 18.14 22.92 -2.97
CA TYR A 347 19.57 22.60 -2.89
C TYR A 347 19.83 21.19 -3.40
N VAL A 348 20.88 21.04 -4.18
CA VAL A 348 21.38 19.77 -4.71
C VAL A 348 22.84 19.58 -4.39
N VAL A 349 23.28 18.34 -4.28
CA VAL A 349 24.70 17.99 -4.13
C VAL A 349 25.20 17.33 -5.40
N HIS A 350 26.14 17.94 -6.03
CA HIS A 350 26.88 17.31 -7.12
C HIS A 350 28.09 16.55 -6.53
N GLU A 351 28.28 15.32 -6.94
CA GLU A 351 29.27 14.40 -6.35
C GLU A 351 30.70 14.97 -6.31
N THR A 352 31.08 15.82 -7.25
CA THR A 352 32.42 16.43 -7.35
C THR A 352 32.46 17.91 -7.01
N HIS A 353 31.36 18.64 -7.20
CA HIS A 353 31.31 20.11 -7.08
C HIS A 353 30.64 20.61 -5.80
N GLY A 354 30.05 19.72 -5.02
CA GLY A 354 29.41 20.08 -3.75
C GLY A 354 28.00 20.64 -3.89
N VAL A 355 27.60 21.44 -2.90
CA VAL A 355 26.23 21.94 -2.75
C VAL A 355 26.01 23.15 -3.66
N GLY A 356 24.96 23.07 -4.50
CA GLY A 356 24.48 24.14 -5.34
C GLY A 356 22.95 24.27 -5.30
N LEU A 357 22.39 25.23 -6.01
CA LEU A 357 20.97 25.50 -6.08
C LEU A 357 20.43 25.06 -7.45
N PHE A 358 19.46 24.15 -7.49
CA PHE A 358 18.79 23.78 -8.73
C PHE A 358 17.96 24.95 -9.26
N ARG A 359 18.18 25.34 -10.51
CA ARG A 359 17.48 26.46 -11.14
C ARG A 359 16.38 26.02 -12.08
N ALA A 360 16.72 25.22 -13.08
CA ALA A 360 15.80 24.76 -14.12
C ALA A 360 16.43 23.63 -14.97
N ILE A 361 15.61 23.02 -15.84
CA ILE A 361 16.10 22.29 -17.02
C ILE A 361 16.12 23.28 -18.17
N GLU A 362 17.22 23.35 -18.91
CA GLU A 362 17.39 24.28 -20.05
C GLU A 362 17.89 23.51 -21.28
N LYS A 363 17.28 23.80 -22.44
CA LYS A 363 17.78 23.33 -23.72
C LYS A 363 18.94 24.22 -24.16
N ARG A 364 20.02 23.60 -24.55
CA ARG A 364 21.23 24.30 -25.07
C ARG A 364 21.75 23.60 -26.30
N GLU A 365 22.17 24.42 -27.30
CA GLU A 365 22.89 23.91 -28.43
C GLU A 365 24.36 23.72 -28.08
N VAL A 366 24.86 22.50 -28.19
CA VAL A 366 26.24 22.11 -27.91
C VAL A 366 26.76 21.28 -29.08
N LEU A 367 27.86 21.69 -29.69
CA LEU A 367 28.47 21.03 -30.86
C LEU A 367 27.54 20.93 -32.09
N GLY A 368 26.56 21.84 -32.22
CA GLY A 368 25.58 21.84 -33.31
C GLY A 368 24.38 20.91 -33.09
N ALA A 369 24.16 20.42 -31.89
CA ALA A 369 23.03 19.58 -31.49
C ALA A 369 22.34 20.13 -30.24
N VAL A 370 21.01 19.94 -30.13
CA VAL A 370 20.21 20.41 -29.02
C VAL A 370 20.15 19.32 -27.92
N ARG A 371 20.53 19.72 -26.72
CA ARG A 371 20.53 18.86 -25.54
C ARG A 371 19.86 19.56 -24.36
N GLU A 372 19.31 18.79 -23.43
CA GLU A 372 18.81 19.32 -22.15
C GLU A 372 19.86 19.20 -21.04
N PHE A 373 19.93 20.23 -20.20
CA PHE A 373 20.84 20.33 -19.07
C PHE A 373 20.10 20.73 -17.81
N VAL A 374 20.43 20.09 -16.69
CA VAL A 374 20.09 20.59 -15.36
C VAL A 374 21.06 21.72 -15.01
N VAL A 375 20.50 22.88 -14.69
CA VAL A 375 21.27 24.08 -14.33
C VAL A 375 21.36 24.18 -12.82
N ILE A 376 22.60 24.13 -12.31
CA ILE A 376 22.90 24.28 -10.88
C ILE A 376 23.67 25.57 -10.68
N VAL A 377 23.19 26.44 -9.79
CA VAL A 377 23.82 27.72 -9.45
C VAL A 377 24.64 27.58 -8.19
N TYR A 378 25.88 28.04 -8.23
CA TYR A 378 26.84 28.06 -7.13
C TYR A 378 27.12 29.50 -6.63
N GLN A 379 28.07 29.67 -5.69
CA GLN A 379 28.45 31.01 -5.21
C GLN A 379 28.87 31.90 -6.39
N ASN A 380 28.63 33.21 -6.26
CA ASN A 380 28.91 34.24 -7.27
C ASN A 380 28.12 34.06 -8.58
N GLU A 381 26.99 33.38 -8.55
CA GLU A 381 26.18 33.06 -9.73
C GLU A 381 26.87 32.18 -10.78
N ASP A 382 27.96 31.50 -10.39
CA ASP A 382 28.60 30.51 -11.25
C ASP A 382 27.60 29.37 -11.55
N MET A 383 27.48 28.99 -12.84
CA MET A 383 26.53 27.97 -13.27
C MET A 383 27.22 26.68 -13.71
N LEU A 384 26.76 25.56 -13.26
CA LEU A 384 27.14 24.24 -13.75
C LEU A 384 25.98 23.68 -14.59
N LEU A 385 26.29 23.31 -15.81
CA LEU A 385 25.35 22.61 -16.70
C LEU A 385 25.64 21.12 -16.63
N VAL A 386 24.73 20.34 -16.07
CA VAL A 386 24.84 18.89 -16.00
C VAL A 386 23.94 18.29 -17.06
N PRO A 387 24.50 17.55 -18.05
CA PRO A 387 23.67 16.87 -19.04
C PRO A 387 22.69 15.90 -18.38
N VAL A 388 21.44 15.82 -18.88
CA VAL A 388 20.38 14.97 -18.29
C VAL A 388 20.74 13.49 -18.28
N GLU A 389 21.61 13.03 -19.16
CA GLU A 389 22.17 11.68 -19.17
C GLU A 389 23.11 11.37 -18.00
N ASN A 390 23.52 12.38 -17.23
CA ASN A 390 24.45 12.27 -16.09
C ASN A 390 23.79 12.68 -14.76
N LEU A 391 22.48 12.50 -14.61
CA LEU A 391 21.78 12.84 -13.36
C LEU A 391 22.10 11.90 -12.19
N ASP A 392 22.78 10.80 -12.44
CA ASP A 392 23.33 9.89 -11.42
C ASP A 392 24.36 10.56 -10.49
N VAL A 393 24.99 11.67 -10.92
CA VAL A 393 25.96 12.41 -10.09
C VAL A 393 25.34 13.50 -9.20
N ILE A 394 24.02 13.70 -9.28
CA ILE A 394 23.29 14.71 -8.51
C ILE A 394 22.36 14.05 -7.50
N ASP A 395 22.44 14.49 -6.25
CA ASP A 395 21.51 14.14 -5.20
C ASP A 395 20.83 15.39 -4.65
N ARG A 396 19.60 15.23 -4.17
CA ARG A 396 18.91 16.28 -3.45
C ARG A 396 19.61 16.55 -2.12
N TYR A 397 19.84 17.79 -1.77
CA TYR A 397 20.34 18.18 -0.45
C TYR A 397 19.18 18.59 0.45
N VAL A 398 19.05 17.93 1.58
CA VAL A 398 18.05 18.28 2.59
C VAL A 398 18.77 18.74 3.86
N ALA A 399 18.48 19.98 4.28
CA ALA A 399 19.08 20.56 5.47
C ALA A 399 18.37 20.12 6.74
N GLU A 400 19.10 19.76 7.78
CA GLU A 400 18.56 19.48 9.12
C GLU A 400 18.05 20.77 9.76
N GLY A 401 16.80 20.74 10.27
CA GLY A 401 16.21 21.86 11.02
C GLY A 401 15.94 23.14 10.23
N GLY A 402 15.91 23.07 8.87
CA GLY A 402 15.63 24.22 8.01
C GLY A 402 16.79 25.21 7.89
N ALA A 403 17.96 24.89 8.39
CA ALA A 403 19.15 25.71 8.19
C ALA A 403 19.60 25.61 6.71
N LEU A 404 19.67 26.74 6.02
CA LEU A 404 20.15 26.79 4.62
C LEU A 404 21.64 26.42 4.59
N PRO A 405 22.06 25.47 3.71
CA PRO A 405 23.49 25.18 3.54
C PRO A 405 24.20 26.37 2.91
N ALA A 406 25.48 26.49 3.19
CA ALA A 406 26.31 27.38 2.41
C ALA A 406 26.53 26.75 1.02
N VAL A 407 26.16 27.48 -0.03
CA VAL A 407 26.41 27.07 -1.40
C VAL A 407 27.92 27.03 -1.64
N ASP A 408 28.44 25.96 -2.24
CA ASP A 408 29.86 25.82 -2.53
C ASP A 408 30.30 26.75 -3.67
N ARG A 409 31.60 26.91 -3.85
CA ARG A 409 32.18 27.67 -4.95
C ARG A 409 32.77 26.71 -5.98
N LEU A 410 32.38 26.85 -7.23
CA LEU A 410 32.92 26.07 -8.34
C LEU A 410 34.46 26.16 -8.42
N GLY A 411 35.10 25.03 -8.69
CA GLY A 411 36.56 24.95 -8.89
C GLY A 411 37.40 24.97 -7.64
N LYS A 412 36.82 25.07 -6.40
CA LYS A 412 37.60 24.94 -5.15
C LYS A 412 37.74 23.49 -4.71
N MET A 413 38.92 23.17 -4.16
CA MET A 413 39.22 21.83 -3.60
C MET A 413 38.60 21.56 -2.23
N SER A 414 37.82 22.52 -1.67
CA SER A 414 37.24 22.42 -0.32
C SER A 414 36.30 21.21 -0.17
N PHE A 415 35.40 21.01 -1.11
CA PHE A 415 34.46 19.88 -1.09
C PHE A 415 35.16 18.53 -1.31
N ARG A 416 36.13 18.45 -2.19
CA ARG A 416 36.93 17.24 -2.43
C ARG A 416 37.68 16.81 -1.17
N ASN A 417 38.34 17.75 -0.48
CA ASN A 417 39.04 17.48 0.77
C ASN A 417 38.07 17.06 1.89
N LEU A 418 36.88 17.63 1.91
CA LEU A 418 35.82 17.24 2.84
C LEU A 418 35.34 15.80 2.55
N LYS A 419 35.07 15.47 1.30
CA LYS A 419 34.65 14.13 0.86
C LYS A 419 35.68 13.08 1.26
N GLU A 420 36.97 13.32 1.10
CA GLU A 420 38.06 12.40 1.52
C GLU A 420 38.09 12.20 3.05
N LYS A 421 37.93 13.27 3.84
CA LYS A 421 37.88 13.16 5.31
C LYS A 421 36.67 12.34 5.78
N VAL A 422 35.52 12.52 5.12
CA VAL A 422 34.31 11.72 5.42
C VAL A 422 34.55 10.27 5.02
N ARG A 423 35.20 10.01 3.88
CA ARG A 423 35.50 8.67 3.39
C ARG A 423 36.38 7.90 4.39
N GLU A 424 37.45 8.52 4.92
CA GLU A 424 38.32 7.89 5.94
C GLU A 424 37.54 7.46 7.17
N LYS A 425 36.60 8.30 7.64
CA LYS A 425 35.74 7.98 8.79
C LYS A 425 34.72 6.88 8.48
N LEU A 426 34.15 6.88 7.29
CA LEU A 426 33.25 5.83 6.86
C LEU A 426 33.95 4.47 6.77
N PHE A 427 35.20 4.44 6.34
CA PHE A 427 36.02 3.21 6.35
C PHE A 427 36.24 2.66 7.76
N ALA A 428 36.46 3.52 8.76
CA ALA A 428 36.56 3.08 10.14
C ALA A 428 35.24 2.46 10.65
N ILE A 429 34.12 3.11 10.37
CA ILE A 429 32.80 2.61 10.74
C ILE A 429 32.50 1.28 10.02
N ALA A 430 32.77 1.20 8.73
CA ALA A 430 32.56 -0.02 7.95
C ALA A 430 33.42 -1.18 8.48
N SER A 431 34.65 -0.89 8.90
CA SER A 431 35.56 -1.87 9.54
C SER A 431 34.97 -2.41 10.85
N ASP A 432 34.45 -1.53 11.70
CA ASP A 432 33.80 -1.95 12.96
C ASP A 432 32.57 -2.83 12.69
N ILE A 433 31.77 -2.47 11.67
CA ILE A 433 30.59 -3.22 11.23
C ILE A 433 30.99 -4.64 10.75
N VAL A 434 31.96 -4.73 9.85
CA VAL A 434 32.46 -6.02 9.32
C VAL A 434 33.08 -6.90 10.41
N ASN A 435 33.83 -6.32 11.34
CA ASN A 435 34.41 -7.04 12.48
C ASN A 435 33.36 -7.60 13.44
N LEU A 436 32.26 -6.83 13.68
CA LEU A 436 31.14 -7.30 14.49
C LEU A 436 30.40 -8.47 13.79
N SER A 437 30.21 -8.39 12.50
CA SER A 437 29.62 -9.48 11.70
C SER A 437 30.46 -10.76 11.76
N ALA A 438 31.78 -10.65 11.58
CA ALA A 438 32.70 -11.78 11.65
C ALA A 438 32.69 -12.47 13.03
N LYS A 439 32.66 -11.70 14.13
CA LYS A 439 32.53 -12.26 15.48
C LYS A 439 31.26 -13.05 15.69
N ARG A 440 30.14 -12.61 15.11
CA ARG A 440 28.85 -13.30 15.19
C ARG A 440 28.83 -14.63 14.43
N HIS A 441 29.34 -14.65 13.22
CA HIS A 441 29.44 -15.89 12.44
C HIS A 441 30.27 -16.97 13.15
N LEU A 442 31.14 -16.60 14.07
CA LEU A 442 31.91 -17.52 14.89
C LEU A 442 31.17 -17.97 16.16
N SER A 443 30.08 -17.33 16.54
CA SER A 443 29.32 -17.67 17.76
C SER A 443 28.35 -18.81 17.46
N LYS A 444 28.42 -19.90 18.21
CA LYS A 444 27.51 -21.03 18.12
C LYS A 444 26.19 -20.66 18.80
N GLY A 445 25.07 -20.80 18.08
CA GLY A 445 23.72 -20.65 18.57
C GLY A 445 23.09 -21.98 19.01
N ILE A 446 21.95 -21.90 19.63
CA ILE A 446 21.12 -23.08 19.94
C ILE A 446 20.48 -23.54 18.61
N GLN A 447 20.67 -24.79 18.24
CA GLN A 447 20.05 -25.33 17.03
C GLN A 447 18.60 -25.69 17.30
N ILE A 448 17.67 -25.07 16.58
CA ILE A 448 16.24 -25.33 16.65
C ILE A 448 15.86 -26.21 15.47
N SER A 449 15.28 -27.37 15.75
CA SER A 449 14.82 -28.33 14.74
C SER A 449 13.37 -28.68 15.00
N LEU A 450 12.49 -28.34 14.08
CA LEU A 450 11.07 -28.63 14.12
C LEU A 450 10.69 -29.53 12.96
N ASP A 451 9.74 -30.43 13.17
CA ASP A 451 9.12 -31.21 12.12
C ASP A 451 8.34 -30.29 11.16
N GLU A 452 8.65 -30.36 9.87
CA GLU A 452 8.02 -29.54 8.83
C GLU A 452 6.50 -29.75 8.79
N SER A 453 6.01 -30.97 9.08
CA SER A 453 4.58 -31.28 9.10
C SER A 453 3.84 -30.55 10.23
N LEU A 454 4.48 -30.42 11.39
CA LEU A 454 3.92 -29.72 12.54
C LEU A 454 3.90 -28.20 12.33
N GLN A 455 4.94 -27.66 11.67
CA GLN A 455 4.96 -26.25 11.29
C GLN A 455 3.89 -25.94 10.23
N ALA A 456 3.72 -26.80 9.24
CA ALA A 456 2.68 -26.65 8.23
C ALA A 456 1.26 -26.72 8.83
N ASP A 457 1.03 -27.64 9.80
CA ASP A 457 -0.24 -27.69 10.55
C ASP A 457 -0.48 -26.39 11.31
N PHE A 458 0.54 -25.86 12.01
CA PHE A 458 0.42 -24.59 12.70
C PHE A 458 0.07 -23.44 11.75
N MET A 459 0.74 -23.34 10.61
CA MET A 459 0.49 -22.28 9.61
C MET A 459 -0.91 -22.43 8.99
N SER A 460 -1.34 -23.65 8.67
CA SER A 460 -2.66 -23.90 8.05
C SER A 460 -3.85 -23.50 8.95
N LYS A 461 -3.67 -23.56 10.27
CA LYS A 461 -4.68 -23.20 11.27
C LYS A 461 -4.67 -21.70 11.62
N ALA A 462 -4.01 -20.84 10.84
CA ALA A 462 -3.98 -19.40 11.08
C ALA A 462 -5.35 -18.73 10.92
N GLY A 463 -6.28 -19.33 10.17
CA GLY A 463 -7.59 -18.75 9.87
C GLY A 463 -7.52 -17.70 8.73
N PHE A 464 -6.33 -17.40 8.22
CA PHE A 464 -6.06 -16.53 7.06
C PHE A 464 -4.87 -17.09 6.29
N MET A 465 -4.65 -16.55 5.08
CA MET A 465 -3.52 -16.97 4.24
C MET A 465 -2.32 -16.05 4.43
N HIS A 466 -1.15 -16.64 4.60
CA HIS A 466 0.09 -15.89 4.67
C HIS A 466 0.42 -15.27 3.30
N THR A 467 1.00 -14.08 3.30
CA THR A 467 1.56 -13.48 2.07
C THR A 467 2.88 -14.17 1.72
N GLU A 468 3.30 -14.09 0.45
CA GLU A 468 4.59 -14.64 0.05
C GLU A 468 5.75 -14.09 0.89
N ASP A 469 5.74 -12.77 1.18
CA ASP A 469 6.78 -12.14 2.01
C ASP A 469 6.76 -12.68 3.45
N GLN A 470 5.57 -12.98 4.01
CA GLN A 470 5.45 -13.60 5.33
C GLN A 470 5.99 -15.04 5.33
N GLU A 471 5.65 -15.84 4.29
CA GLU A 471 6.15 -17.20 4.12
C GLU A 471 7.69 -17.22 3.95
N GLU A 472 8.23 -16.30 3.15
CA GLU A 472 9.68 -16.12 2.95
C GLU A 472 10.39 -15.72 4.25
N ALA A 473 9.79 -14.78 5.00
CA ALA A 473 10.32 -14.35 6.29
C ALA A 473 10.32 -15.49 7.33
N ILE A 474 9.21 -16.25 7.43
CA ILE A 474 9.11 -17.42 8.31
C ILE A 474 10.16 -18.46 7.93
N SER A 475 10.24 -18.83 6.65
CA SER A 475 11.20 -19.81 6.14
C SER A 475 12.65 -19.41 6.43
N SER A 476 12.98 -18.14 6.18
CA SER A 476 14.32 -17.59 6.46
C SER A 476 14.69 -17.62 7.94
N ILE A 477 13.73 -17.26 8.83
CA ILE A 477 13.93 -17.28 10.29
C ILE A 477 14.16 -18.72 10.78
N LEU A 478 13.33 -19.66 10.32
CA LEU A 478 13.42 -21.06 10.71
C LEU A 478 14.73 -21.70 10.22
N ALA A 479 15.13 -21.43 8.97
CA ALA A 479 16.38 -21.91 8.40
C ALA A 479 17.60 -21.37 9.17
N GLU A 480 17.58 -20.09 9.56
CA GLU A 480 18.68 -19.49 10.33
C GLU A 480 18.77 -20.09 11.75
N MET A 481 17.64 -20.27 12.43
CA MET A 481 17.62 -20.93 13.74
C MET A 481 18.03 -22.42 13.67
N ALA A 482 17.76 -23.09 12.56
CA ALA A 482 18.16 -24.48 12.33
C ALA A 482 19.67 -24.63 11.97
N SER A 483 20.32 -23.56 11.49
CA SER A 483 21.74 -23.59 11.07
C SER A 483 22.74 -23.82 12.20
N GLY A 484 22.34 -23.65 13.46
CA GLY A 484 23.24 -23.66 14.61
C GLY A 484 24.06 -22.39 14.77
N GLN A 485 23.81 -21.36 13.98
CA GLN A 485 24.36 -20.02 14.16
C GLN A 485 23.41 -19.16 15.00
N MET A 486 23.97 -18.18 15.70
CA MET A 486 23.14 -17.28 16.51
C MET A 486 22.42 -16.26 15.61
N MET A 487 21.10 -16.35 15.52
CA MET A 487 20.28 -15.41 14.79
C MET A 487 20.19 -14.06 15.52
N ASP A 488 20.43 -12.97 14.82
CA ASP A 488 20.03 -11.61 15.20
C ASP A 488 19.40 -10.96 13.98
N ARG A 489 18.08 -11.12 13.89
CA ARG A 489 17.30 -10.73 12.72
C ARG A 489 16.37 -9.56 13.03
N LEU A 490 16.32 -8.64 12.09
CA LEU A 490 15.32 -7.56 12.09
C LEU A 490 14.20 -7.88 11.09
N LEU A 491 12.99 -7.95 11.59
CA LEU A 491 11.76 -8.08 10.81
C LEU A 491 11.12 -6.71 10.66
N SER A 492 11.13 -6.16 9.46
CA SER A 492 10.57 -4.87 9.13
C SER A 492 9.29 -5.04 8.30
N ALA A 493 8.25 -4.33 8.67
CA ALA A 493 7.02 -4.29 7.90
C ALA A 493 6.15 -3.11 8.33
N ASP A 494 5.30 -2.64 7.47
CA ASP A 494 4.30 -1.64 7.83
C ASP A 494 3.37 -2.12 8.96
N VAL A 495 2.67 -1.17 9.57
CA VAL A 495 1.69 -1.46 10.63
C VAL A 495 0.58 -2.34 10.04
N GLY A 496 0.27 -3.47 10.68
CA GLY A 496 -0.78 -4.40 10.27
C GLY A 496 -0.39 -5.39 9.15
N PHE A 497 0.90 -5.50 8.78
CA PHE A 497 1.36 -6.48 7.78
C PHE A 497 1.71 -7.87 8.37
N GLY A 498 1.30 -8.14 9.60
CA GLY A 498 1.39 -9.47 10.20
C GLY A 498 2.73 -9.86 10.81
N LYS A 499 3.58 -8.89 11.23
CA LYS A 499 4.84 -9.15 11.97
C LYS A 499 4.67 -10.14 13.14
N THR A 500 3.59 -9.99 13.89
CA THR A 500 3.29 -10.83 15.05
C THR A 500 3.09 -12.29 14.68
N GLU A 501 2.48 -12.60 13.53
CA GLU A 501 2.28 -13.96 13.05
C GLU A 501 3.60 -14.64 12.68
N VAL A 502 4.50 -13.88 12.03
CA VAL A 502 5.87 -14.36 11.73
C VAL A 502 6.62 -14.67 13.04
N ALA A 503 6.51 -13.79 14.03
CA ALA A 503 7.11 -14.02 15.35
C ALA A 503 6.49 -15.23 16.07
N MET A 504 5.16 -15.43 15.98
CA MET A 504 4.48 -16.60 16.54
C MET A 504 4.98 -17.90 15.94
N SER A 505 5.24 -17.95 14.63
CA SER A 505 5.80 -19.12 13.96
C SER A 505 7.20 -19.47 14.51
N ALA A 506 8.04 -18.46 14.75
CA ALA A 506 9.35 -18.65 15.38
C ALA A 506 9.24 -19.12 16.84
N ILE A 507 8.35 -18.52 17.64
CA ILE A 507 8.08 -18.93 19.02
C ILE A 507 7.59 -20.38 19.05
N PHE A 508 6.67 -20.76 18.18
CA PHE A 508 6.13 -22.11 18.07
C PHE A 508 7.24 -23.14 17.80
N ALA A 509 8.12 -22.86 16.85
CA ALA A 509 9.24 -23.73 16.52
C ALA A 509 10.19 -23.94 17.72
N VAL A 510 10.52 -22.88 18.44
CA VAL A 510 11.38 -22.92 19.63
C VAL A 510 10.77 -23.75 20.74
N VAL A 511 9.49 -23.53 21.06
CA VAL A 511 8.80 -24.25 22.14
C VAL A 511 8.63 -25.72 21.78
N LYS A 512 8.28 -26.07 20.55
CA LYS A 512 8.16 -27.45 20.11
C LYS A 512 9.49 -28.19 20.03
N SER A 513 10.60 -27.45 19.96
CA SER A 513 11.96 -28.01 20.11
C SER A 513 12.40 -28.16 21.59
N GLY A 514 11.53 -27.88 22.55
CA GLY A 514 11.77 -28.08 23.99
C GLY A 514 12.45 -26.91 24.70
N TYR A 515 12.46 -25.71 24.11
CA TYR A 515 13.05 -24.49 24.68
C TYR A 515 11.98 -23.48 25.07
N GLN A 516 12.41 -22.43 25.78
CA GLN A 516 11.55 -21.29 26.18
C GLN A 516 11.74 -20.10 25.27
N ALA A 517 10.66 -19.31 25.08
CA ALA A 517 10.68 -18.08 24.34
C ALA A 517 10.20 -16.88 25.18
N CYS A 518 10.76 -15.72 24.95
CA CYS A 518 10.40 -14.46 25.60
C CYS A 518 10.01 -13.41 24.58
N MET A 519 8.86 -12.74 24.77
CA MET A 519 8.44 -11.61 23.94
C MET A 519 8.32 -10.34 24.76
N ILE A 520 9.01 -9.29 24.33
CA ILE A 520 9.11 -8.00 25.05
C ILE A 520 8.44 -6.91 24.23
N ALA A 521 7.45 -6.25 24.84
CA ALA A 521 6.72 -5.14 24.24
C ALA A 521 6.99 -3.82 25.01
N PRO A 522 6.95 -2.66 24.35
CA PRO A 522 7.25 -1.37 24.99
C PRO A 522 6.19 -0.92 26.00
N THR A 523 4.94 -1.36 25.85
CA THR A 523 3.83 -0.96 26.73
C THR A 523 3.06 -2.16 27.26
N THR A 524 2.42 -1.98 28.42
CA THR A 524 1.59 -3.02 29.06
C THR A 524 0.37 -3.39 28.21
N LEU A 525 -0.21 -2.44 27.50
CA LEU A 525 -1.35 -2.66 26.65
C LEU A 525 -0.99 -3.55 25.46
N LEU A 526 0.15 -3.29 24.80
CA LEU A 526 0.65 -4.12 23.70
C LEU A 526 1.04 -5.51 24.20
N SER A 527 1.64 -5.61 25.40
CA SER A 527 1.92 -6.89 26.07
C SER A 527 0.65 -7.71 26.32
N SER A 528 -0.44 -7.07 26.77
CA SER A 528 -1.73 -7.71 26.98
C SER A 528 -2.35 -8.21 25.67
N GLN A 529 -2.24 -7.43 24.60
CA GLN A 529 -2.71 -7.81 23.27
C GLN A 529 -1.95 -9.01 22.71
N HIS A 530 -0.62 -8.98 22.76
CA HIS A 530 0.20 -10.12 22.36
C HIS A 530 -0.10 -11.37 23.20
N TYR A 531 -0.27 -11.21 24.51
CA TYR A 531 -0.64 -12.33 25.38
C TYR A 531 -1.97 -12.96 24.95
N LYS A 532 -3.00 -12.15 24.65
CA LYS A 532 -4.31 -12.65 24.18
C LYS A 532 -4.15 -13.41 22.86
N SER A 533 -3.50 -12.82 21.88
CA SER A 533 -3.31 -13.41 20.54
C SER A 533 -2.46 -14.70 20.58
N LEU A 534 -1.35 -14.70 21.32
CA LEU A 534 -0.52 -15.89 21.46
C LEU A 534 -1.26 -17.00 22.22
N LYS A 535 -2.01 -16.65 23.28
CA LYS A 535 -2.79 -17.61 24.04
C LYS A 535 -3.87 -18.27 23.20
N GLU A 536 -4.63 -17.51 22.44
CA GLU A 536 -5.66 -18.01 21.52
C GLU A 536 -5.05 -18.98 20.50
N ARG A 537 -3.88 -18.64 19.94
CA ARG A 537 -3.25 -19.37 18.85
C ARG A 537 -2.47 -20.62 19.33
N LEU A 538 -1.74 -20.52 20.44
CA LEU A 538 -0.81 -21.56 20.91
C LEU A 538 -1.42 -22.53 21.94
N SER A 539 -2.53 -22.17 22.63
CA SER A 539 -3.13 -23.02 23.65
C SER A 539 -3.61 -24.38 23.13
N ALA A 540 -4.06 -24.42 21.87
CA ALA A 540 -4.48 -25.66 21.20
C ALA A 540 -3.35 -26.69 21.08
N TYR A 541 -2.10 -26.26 21.17
CA TYR A 541 -0.90 -27.10 21.08
C TYR A 541 -0.31 -27.48 22.46
N GLY A 542 -1.01 -27.18 23.56
CA GLY A 542 -0.56 -27.51 24.93
C GLY A 542 0.62 -26.67 25.41
N ILE A 543 0.83 -25.47 24.86
CA ILE A 543 1.92 -24.53 25.21
C ILE A 543 1.49 -23.67 26.41
N SER A 544 2.32 -23.64 27.46
CA SER A 544 2.09 -22.84 28.65
C SER A 544 2.56 -21.39 28.45
N ILE A 545 1.64 -20.42 28.56
CA ILE A 545 1.91 -19.02 28.29
C ILE A 545 1.60 -18.18 29.52
N ALA A 546 2.53 -17.30 29.91
CA ALA A 546 2.36 -16.37 31.00
C ALA A 546 2.59 -14.91 30.58
N LYS A 547 2.05 -13.98 31.37
CA LYS A 547 2.27 -12.54 31.21
C LYS A 547 3.00 -12.00 32.44
N LEU A 548 3.97 -11.10 32.18
CA LEU A 548 4.71 -10.43 33.26
C LEU A 548 4.84 -8.93 32.99
N ASP A 549 4.00 -8.15 33.62
CA ASP A 549 4.03 -6.70 33.56
C ASP A 549 3.79 -6.04 34.93
N ARG A 550 3.64 -4.72 34.97
CA ARG A 550 3.45 -3.96 36.21
C ARG A 550 2.10 -4.22 36.90
N PHE A 551 1.14 -4.82 36.22
CA PHE A 551 -0.21 -5.12 36.76
C PHE A 551 -0.28 -6.49 37.43
N CYS A 552 0.72 -7.34 37.22
CA CYS A 552 0.78 -8.62 37.93
C CYS A 552 0.95 -8.39 39.46
N THR A 553 0.11 -9.07 40.23
CA THR A 553 0.26 -9.07 41.70
C THR A 553 1.60 -9.68 42.09
N ALA A 554 2.11 -9.36 43.29
CA ALA A 554 3.36 -9.94 43.79
C ALA A 554 3.35 -11.48 43.80
N LYS A 555 2.18 -12.10 44.05
CA LYS A 555 1.98 -13.55 44.02
C LYS A 555 2.09 -14.12 42.61
N GLU A 556 1.42 -13.49 41.65
CA GLU A 556 1.46 -13.89 40.22
C GLU A 556 2.88 -13.73 39.69
N LYS A 557 3.53 -12.58 39.96
CA LYS A 557 4.91 -12.33 39.55
C LYS A 557 5.86 -13.44 40.06
N ASN A 558 5.78 -13.80 41.33
CA ASN A 558 6.60 -14.85 41.90
C ASN A 558 6.30 -16.23 41.29
N THR A 559 5.04 -16.51 40.97
CA THR A 559 4.63 -17.76 40.31
C THR A 559 5.20 -17.83 38.91
N VAL A 560 5.12 -16.74 38.15
CA VAL A 560 5.66 -16.68 36.78
C VAL A 560 7.19 -16.81 36.78
N ILE A 561 7.88 -16.07 37.64
CA ILE A 561 9.35 -16.14 37.74
C ILE A 561 9.81 -17.56 38.12
N LYS A 562 9.12 -18.19 39.10
CA LYS A 562 9.43 -19.56 39.45
C LYS A 562 9.18 -20.53 38.28
N GLY A 563 8.04 -20.41 37.58
CA GLY A 563 7.71 -21.28 36.47
C GLY A 563 8.67 -21.12 35.27
N LEU A 564 9.23 -19.93 35.04
CA LEU A 564 10.28 -19.71 34.05
C LEU A 564 11.59 -20.37 34.44
N LYS A 565 11.95 -20.29 35.73
CA LYS A 565 13.17 -20.92 36.26
C LYS A 565 13.08 -22.43 36.33
N ASP A 566 11.89 -22.97 36.60
CA ASP A 566 11.62 -24.43 36.69
C ASP A 566 11.23 -25.03 35.32
N GLY A 567 11.16 -24.24 34.23
CA GLY A 567 10.83 -24.69 32.87
C GLY A 567 9.36 -25.14 32.67
N THR A 568 8.45 -24.81 33.60
CA THR A 568 7.02 -25.14 33.50
C THR A 568 6.22 -24.12 32.67
N ILE A 569 6.79 -22.95 32.38
CA ILE A 569 6.25 -21.95 31.49
C ILE A 569 7.09 -21.91 30.23
N ASP A 570 6.48 -22.11 29.07
CA ASP A 570 7.16 -22.20 27.78
C ASP A 570 7.37 -20.81 27.17
N VAL A 571 6.37 -19.93 27.28
CA VAL A 571 6.39 -18.59 26.67
C VAL A 571 6.01 -17.55 27.71
N VAL A 572 6.78 -16.48 27.78
CA VAL A 572 6.42 -15.31 28.57
C VAL A 572 6.37 -14.05 27.72
N ILE A 573 5.31 -13.27 27.90
CA ILE A 573 5.13 -11.98 27.26
C ILE A 573 5.13 -10.90 28.35
N GLY A 574 5.81 -9.79 28.13
CA GLY A 574 5.84 -8.72 29.11
C GLY A 574 6.52 -7.45 28.61
N THR A 575 6.77 -6.55 29.56
CA THR A 575 7.49 -5.30 29.30
C THR A 575 8.93 -5.41 29.81
N HIS A 576 9.60 -4.28 30.00
CA HIS A 576 10.93 -4.23 30.64
C HIS A 576 11.01 -4.95 32.00
N ALA A 577 9.88 -5.35 32.59
CA ALA A 577 9.86 -6.16 33.79
C ALA A 577 10.48 -7.57 33.60
N LEU A 578 10.65 -8.01 32.36
CA LEU A 578 11.29 -9.28 31.99
C LEU A 578 12.85 -9.18 31.98
N LEU A 579 13.40 -7.97 31.99
CA LEU A 579 14.84 -7.79 32.02
C LEU A 579 15.42 -8.25 33.35
N GLY A 580 16.37 -9.18 33.32
CA GLY A 580 16.99 -9.76 34.53
C GLY A 580 16.24 -10.94 35.15
N VAL A 581 15.20 -11.48 34.48
CA VAL A 581 14.54 -12.72 34.89
C VAL A 581 15.39 -13.92 34.42
N GLU A 582 15.55 -14.92 35.30
CA GLU A 582 16.26 -16.17 34.98
C GLU A 582 15.30 -17.19 34.33
N PHE A 583 15.79 -17.84 33.28
CA PHE A 583 15.10 -18.90 32.54
C PHE A 583 15.89 -20.20 32.64
N GLU A 584 15.20 -21.34 32.57
CA GLU A 584 15.86 -22.64 32.52
C GLU A 584 16.49 -22.89 31.14
N ARG A 585 15.74 -22.64 30.04
CA ARG A 585 16.10 -23.04 28.67
C ARG A 585 15.71 -21.97 27.64
N LEU A 586 16.00 -20.69 27.89
CA LEU A 586 15.69 -19.63 26.93
C LEU A 586 16.47 -19.81 25.62
N ALA A 587 15.80 -19.82 24.49
CA ALA A 587 16.42 -19.90 23.16
C ALA A 587 16.05 -18.77 22.22
N LEU A 588 14.93 -18.06 22.46
CA LEU A 588 14.50 -16.95 21.60
C LEU A 588 14.00 -15.76 22.43
N VAL A 589 14.49 -14.59 22.06
CA VAL A 589 13.94 -13.30 22.52
C VAL A 589 13.36 -12.56 21.31
N VAL A 590 12.08 -12.21 21.40
CA VAL A 590 11.40 -11.36 20.43
C VAL A 590 11.20 -9.99 21.04
N ILE A 591 11.63 -8.94 20.33
CA ILE A 591 11.50 -7.55 20.77
C ILE A 591 10.57 -6.82 19.78
N ASP A 592 9.45 -6.32 20.29
CA ASP A 592 8.55 -5.50 19.47
C ASP A 592 8.89 -4.01 19.64
N GLU A 593 8.92 -3.27 18.51
CA GLU A 593 9.23 -1.83 18.44
C GLU A 593 10.52 -1.45 19.20
N GLU A 594 11.64 -2.11 18.87
CA GLU A 594 12.95 -1.91 19.52
C GLU A 594 13.36 -0.44 19.67
N HIS A 595 12.94 0.42 18.74
CA HIS A 595 13.27 1.85 18.75
C HIS A 595 12.65 2.64 19.93
N LYS A 596 11.59 2.11 20.57
CA LYS A 596 10.92 2.73 21.72
C LYS A 596 11.62 2.47 23.06
N PHE A 597 12.63 1.62 23.09
CA PHE A 597 13.39 1.32 24.31
C PHE A 597 14.55 2.32 24.51
N GLY A 598 14.75 2.73 25.77
CA GLY A 598 15.86 3.62 26.14
C GLY A 598 17.23 2.91 26.09
N VAL A 599 18.31 3.68 26.07
CA VAL A 599 19.70 3.17 25.90
C VAL A 599 20.04 2.08 26.93
N LYS A 600 19.78 2.30 28.23
CA LYS A 600 20.02 1.31 29.28
C LYS A 600 19.21 0.03 29.09
N GLN A 601 17.96 0.14 28.65
CA GLN A 601 17.11 -1.01 28.38
C GLN A 601 17.64 -1.83 27.19
N LYS A 602 18.15 -1.15 26.15
CA LYS A 602 18.79 -1.81 24.99
C LYS A 602 20.07 -2.56 25.38
N GLU A 603 20.85 -2.02 26.29
CA GLU A 603 22.03 -2.72 26.84
C GLU A 603 21.62 -3.99 27.60
N SER A 604 20.65 -3.91 28.51
CA SER A 604 20.15 -5.08 29.23
C SER A 604 19.48 -6.11 28.28
N LEU A 605 18.81 -5.69 27.23
CA LEU A 605 18.28 -6.58 26.18
C LEU A 605 19.39 -7.32 25.44
N LYS A 606 20.50 -6.64 25.11
CA LYS A 606 21.67 -7.27 24.47
C LYS A 606 22.34 -8.27 25.40
N GLU A 607 22.43 -7.97 26.69
CA GLU A 607 22.97 -8.91 27.70
C GLU A 607 22.08 -10.16 27.80
N MET A 608 20.75 -10.00 27.89
CA MET A 608 19.80 -11.11 27.90
C MET A 608 19.86 -11.98 26.65
N ALA A 609 20.10 -11.34 25.48
CA ALA A 609 20.18 -12.01 24.18
C ALA A 609 21.60 -12.49 23.82
N SER A 610 22.58 -12.43 24.71
CA SER A 610 23.98 -12.69 24.39
C SER A 610 24.28 -14.11 23.87
N ASN A 611 23.47 -15.10 24.25
CA ASN A 611 23.64 -16.51 23.88
C ASN A 611 22.35 -17.16 23.34
N VAL A 612 21.35 -16.36 22.90
CA VAL A 612 20.06 -16.82 22.40
C VAL A 612 19.72 -16.12 21.07
N HIS A 613 18.82 -16.70 20.31
CA HIS A 613 18.32 -16.07 19.09
C HIS A 613 17.56 -14.78 19.42
N LEU A 614 17.78 -13.75 18.62
CA LEU A 614 17.13 -12.45 18.74
C LEU A 614 16.34 -12.13 17.48
N LEU A 615 15.05 -11.86 17.65
CA LEU A 615 14.16 -11.36 16.60
C LEU A 615 13.63 -9.98 17.00
N SER A 616 14.12 -8.94 16.35
CA SER A 616 13.62 -7.57 16.55
C SER A 616 12.54 -7.26 15.50
N MET A 617 11.42 -6.68 15.91
CA MET A 617 10.35 -6.24 15.00
C MET A 617 10.26 -4.71 14.98
N SER A 618 10.05 -4.14 13.78
CA SER A 618 9.85 -2.70 13.61
C SER A 618 8.68 -2.41 12.66
N ALA A 619 7.84 -1.44 13.04
CA ALA A 619 6.78 -0.91 12.17
C ALA A 619 7.27 0.25 11.29
N THR A 620 8.48 0.74 11.50
CA THR A 620 9.11 1.72 10.61
C THR A 620 10.04 0.99 9.66
N PRO A 621 9.72 0.90 8.37
CA PRO A 621 10.63 0.33 7.39
C PRO A 621 11.95 1.10 7.35
N ILE A 622 13.04 0.37 7.18
CA ILE A 622 14.37 0.96 7.07
C ILE A 622 14.67 1.17 5.59
N PRO A 623 15.14 2.35 5.15
CA PRO A 623 15.53 2.56 3.76
C PRO A 623 16.55 1.53 3.27
N ARG A 624 16.41 1.06 2.02
CA ARG A 624 17.21 -0.03 1.45
C ARG A 624 18.73 0.19 1.56
N SER A 625 19.19 1.43 1.40
CA SER A 625 20.61 1.80 1.53
C SER A 625 21.14 1.61 2.96
N LEU A 626 20.32 1.95 3.96
CA LEU A 626 20.64 1.69 5.36
C LEU A 626 20.52 0.20 5.71
N ASN A 627 19.59 -0.48 5.05
CA ASN A 627 19.38 -1.92 5.14
C ASN A 627 20.61 -2.71 4.69
N LEU A 628 21.18 -2.35 3.54
CA LEU A 628 22.44 -2.93 3.05
C LEU A 628 23.61 -2.67 4.00
N ALA A 629 23.69 -1.49 4.59
CA ALA A 629 24.69 -1.16 5.59
C ALA A 629 24.51 -1.97 6.89
N LEU A 630 23.28 -2.27 7.29
CA LEU A 630 22.97 -3.05 8.49
C LEU A 630 22.98 -4.57 8.23
N SER A 631 22.81 -5.03 6.99
CA SER A 631 22.74 -6.47 6.63
C SER A 631 24.02 -7.24 6.93
N SER A 632 25.16 -6.55 7.04
CA SER A 632 26.41 -7.12 7.55
C SER A 632 26.45 -7.27 9.08
N VAL A 633 25.51 -6.65 9.82
CA VAL A 633 25.44 -6.72 11.28
C VAL A 633 24.24 -7.51 11.78
N LYS A 634 23.07 -7.37 11.13
CA LYS A 634 21.83 -8.10 11.43
C LYS A 634 21.31 -8.72 10.15
N THR A 635 20.80 -9.95 10.23
CA THR A 635 20.02 -10.51 9.13
C THR A 635 18.67 -9.77 9.04
N PHE A 636 18.09 -9.73 7.85
CA PHE A 636 16.95 -8.87 7.59
C PHE A 636 15.83 -9.63 6.85
N SER A 637 14.59 -9.37 7.25
CA SER A 637 13.39 -9.77 6.52
C SER A 637 12.45 -8.60 6.40
N GLU A 638 11.85 -8.41 5.24
CA GLU A 638 10.94 -7.32 4.95
C GLU A 638 9.60 -7.87 4.42
N ILE A 639 8.49 -7.40 4.99
CA ILE A 639 7.16 -7.71 4.53
C ILE A 639 6.60 -6.45 3.87
N LEU A 640 6.47 -6.46 2.55
CA LEU A 640 5.99 -5.34 1.74
C LEU A 640 4.58 -5.55 1.22
N THR A 641 4.13 -6.81 1.19
CA THR A 641 2.80 -7.19 0.70
C THR A 641 1.78 -7.16 1.86
N PRO A 642 0.73 -6.33 1.78
CA PRO A 642 -0.31 -6.30 2.80
C PRO A 642 -1.14 -7.59 2.79
N PRO A 643 -1.73 -8.01 3.93
CA PRO A 643 -2.77 -9.04 3.96
C PRO A 643 -3.99 -8.64 3.11
N VAL A 644 -4.71 -9.64 2.55
CA VAL A 644 -5.89 -9.40 1.68
C VAL A 644 -6.99 -8.60 2.37
N GLU A 645 -7.16 -8.81 3.67
CA GLU A 645 -8.21 -8.16 4.47
C GLU A 645 -7.93 -6.68 4.73
N ARG A 646 -6.77 -6.17 4.31
CA ARG A 646 -6.39 -4.79 4.54
C ARG A 646 -6.70 -3.93 3.34
N VAL A 647 -7.73 -3.12 3.46
CA VAL A 647 -8.08 -2.08 2.52
C VAL A 647 -7.24 -0.82 2.79
N GLY A 648 -6.97 -0.01 1.78
CA GLY A 648 -6.18 1.22 1.90
C GLY A 648 -6.76 2.24 2.89
N VAL A 649 -5.97 3.27 3.17
CA VAL A 649 -6.39 4.40 4.02
C VAL A 649 -6.32 5.67 3.20
N ARG A 650 -7.46 6.27 2.89
CA ARG A 650 -7.50 7.59 2.24
C ARG A 650 -7.00 8.65 3.21
N THR A 651 -6.01 9.38 2.78
CA THR A 651 -5.35 10.40 3.61
C THR A 651 -5.64 11.79 3.07
N PHE A 652 -6.06 12.70 3.97
CA PHE A 652 -6.40 14.08 3.63
C PHE A 652 -5.68 15.05 4.54
N VAL A 653 -5.09 16.09 3.96
CA VAL A 653 -4.55 17.24 4.68
C VAL A 653 -5.51 18.42 4.51
N LYS A 654 -6.21 18.77 5.56
CA LYS A 654 -7.25 19.82 5.54
C LYS A 654 -7.03 20.87 6.63
N SER A 655 -7.43 22.11 6.35
CA SER A 655 -7.58 23.11 7.41
C SER A 655 -8.68 22.70 8.36
N TYR A 656 -8.54 23.07 9.64
CA TYR A 656 -9.54 22.75 10.65
C TYR A 656 -10.91 23.36 10.28
N ASP A 657 -11.91 22.50 10.12
CA ASP A 657 -13.28 22.88 9.77
C ASP A 657 -14.30 22.02 10.53
N LYS A 658 -15.21 22.70 11.26
CA LYS A 658 -16.25 22.02 12.04
C LYS A 658 -17.28 21.28 11.20
N LYS A 659 -17.53 21.74 9.96
CA LYS A 659 -18.45 21.06 9.04
C LYS A 659 -17.86 19.74 8.57
N LEU A 660 -16.60 19.75 8.12
CA LEU A 660 -15.88 18.56 7.71
C LEU A 660 -15.75 17.54 8.85
N LEU A 661 -15.50 17.99 10.08
CA LEU A 661 -15.47 17.11 11.25
C LEU A 661 -16.83 16.44 11.49
N LYS A 662 -17.92 17.22 11.40
CA LYS A 662 -19.28 16.67 11.54
C LYS A 662 -19.56 15.58 10.50
N GLU A 663 -19.19 15.82 9.26
CA GLU A 663 -19.33 14.85 8.16
C GLU A 663 -18.52 13.58 8.42
N ALA A 664 -17.25 13.72 8.84
CA ALA A 664 -16.39 12.59 9.15
C ALA A 664 -16.94 11.74 10.32
N PHE A 665 -17.47 12.40 11.37
CA PHE A 665 -18.11 11.70 12.50
C PHE A 665 -19.36 10.93 12.06
N LEU A 666 -20.27 11.59 11.35
CA LEU A 666 -21.51 10.99 10.90
C LEU A 666 -21.25 9.81 9.97
N ARG A 667 -20.32 9.95 9.00
CA ARG A 667 -19.95 8.86 8.10
C ARG A 667 -19.49 7.62 8.86
N GLU A 668 -18.55 7.77 9.80
CA GLU A 668 -18.01 6.62 10.51
C GLU A 668 -19.03 5.95 11.44
N ILE A 669 -19.82 6.75 12.16
CA ILE A 669 -20.85 6.22 13.06
C ILE A 669 -21.91 5.43 12.28
N ARG A 670 -22.32 5.93 11.10
CA ARG A 670 -23.31 5.27 10.23
C ARG A 670 -22.80 3.94 9.67
N ARG A 671 -21.50 3.87 9.40
CA ARG A 671 -20.85 2.62 9.00
C ARG A 671 -20.72 1.61 10.15
N GLY A 672 -21.23 1.97 11.34
CA GLY A 672 -21.05 1.17 12.55
C GLY A 672 -19.59 1.13 13.04
N GLY A 673 -18.78 2.11 12.61
CA GLY A 673 -17.38 2.23 12.98
C GLY A 673 -17.15 3.20 14.13
N GLN A 674 -15.88 3.32 14.52
CA GLN A 674 -15.41 4.18 15.60
C GLN A 674 -14.28 5.08 15.12
N ILE A 675 -14.03 6.15 15.87
CA ILE A 675 -13.13 7.24 15.46
C ILE A 675 -12.03 7.43 16.49
N PHE A 676 -10.78 7.47 16.04
CA PHE A 676 -9.67 7.98 16.82
C PHE A 676 -9.52 9.48 16.58
N TYR A 677 -9.57 10.29 17.64
CA TYR A 677 -9.29 11.72 17.60
C TYR A 677 -8.05 12.02 18.43
N VAL A 678 -6.96 12.37 17.77
CA VAL A 678 -5.67 12.66 18.40
C VAL A 678 -5.51 14.16 18.58
N TYR A 679 -5.33 14.59 19.84
CA TYR A 679 -5.15 15.99 20.21
C TYR A 679 -4.05 16.15 21.27
N ASN A 680 -2.90 16.69 20.89
CA ASN A 680 -1.68 16.65 21.70
C ASN A 680 -1.60 17.77 22.78
N SER A 681 -2.68 17.99 23.55
CA SER A 681 -2.66 18.91 24.68
C SER A 681 -3.52 18.41 25.84
N ILE A 682 -2.85 17.91 26.88
CA ILE A 682 -3.54 17.44 28.10
C ILE A 682 -4.28 18.62 28.80
N ALA A 683 -3.75 19.85 28.72
CA ALA A 683 -4.31 21.00 29.41
C ALA A 683 -5.69 21.40 28.86
N SER A 684 -5.90 21.26 27.56
CA SER A 684 -7.11 21.67 26.84
C SER A 684 -7.94 20.51 26.29
N ILE A 685 -7.60 19.24 26.58
CA ILE A 685 -8.31 18.08 26.03
C ILE A 685 -9.79 18.04 26.42
N ASN A 686 -10.13 18.49 27.63
CA ASN A 686 -11.51 18.56 28.09
C ASN A 686 -12.31 19.67 27.39
N ASP A 687 -11.66 20.78 27.01
CA ASP A 687 -12.31 21.83 26.24
C ASP A 687 -12.51 21.38 24.79
N LYS A 688 -11.56 20.61 24.22
CA LYS A 688 -11.75 19.93 22.94
C LYS A 688 -12.91 18.95 22.99
N LYS A 689 -13.07 18.16 24.06
CA LYS A 689 -14.25 17.29 24.23
C LYS A 689 -15.56 18.07 24.16
N LYS A 690 -15.64 19.24 24.86
CA LYS A 690 -16.85 20.10 24.81
C LYS A 690 -17.10 20.61 23.39
N GLU A 691 -16.05 21.05 22.68
CA GLU A 691 -16.13 21.48 21.29
C GLU A 691 -16.67 20.39 20.37
N LEU A 692 -16.21 19.13 20.50
CA LEU A 692 -16.71 18.01 19.73
C LEU A 692 -18.19 17.73 20.02
N LEU A 693 -18.62 17.84 21.27
CA LEU A 693 -20.03 17.70 21.66
C LEU A 693 -20.90 18.88 21.20
N GLU A 694 -20.32 20.07 20.98
CA GLU A 694 -21.03 21.19 20.32
C GLU A 694 -21.24 20.91 18.83
N ILE A 695 -20.28 20.27 18.16
CA ILE A 695 -20.36 19.91 16.73
C ILE A 695 -21.44 18.83 16.52
N LEU A 696 -21.45 17.80 17.37
CA LEU A 696 -22.42 16.71 17.35
C LEU A 696 -22.77 16.26 18.76
N PRO A 697 -23.91 16.72 19.32
CA PRO A 697 -24.30 16.44 20.71
C PRO A 697 -24.54 14.98 21.06
N SER A 698 -24.82 14.13 20.06
CA SER A 698 -25.06 12.69 20.24
C SER A 698 -23.80 11.85 20.41
N LEU A 699 -22.58 12.42 20.22
CA LEU A 699 -21.32 11.72 20.34
C LEU A 699 -21.07 11.15 21.73
N ARG A 700 -20.69 9.89 21.81
CA ARG A 700 -20.18 9.25 23.02
C ARG A 700 -18.64 9.30 22.98
N VAL A 701 -18.06 10.21 23.79
CA VAL A 701 -16.62 10.50 23.72
C VAL A 701 -15.88 10.03 24.97
N ALA A 702 -14.97 9.08 24.81
CA ALA A 702 -13.98 8.72 25.81
C ALA A 702 -12.77 9.65 25.72
N VAL A 703 -12.10 9.93 26.85
CA VAL A 703 -10.89 10.75 26.92
C VAL A 703 -9.75 9.98 27.54
N LEU A 704 -8.60 9.90 26.83
CA LEU A 704 -7.40 9.23 27.33
C LEU A 704 -6.16 10.12 27.22
N HIS A 705 -5.38 10.21 28.30
CA HIS A 705 -4.10 10.92 28.33
C HIS A 705 -3.16 10.36 29.40
N SER A 706 -1.88 10.66 29.34
CA SER A 706 -0.83 10.09 30.19
C SER A 706 -0.97 10.34 31.69
N LYS A 707 -1.84 11.25 32.14
CA LYS A 707 -2.12 11.49 33.56
C LYS A 707 -3.23 10.59 34.14
N ILE A 708 -3.96 9.87 33.30
CA ILE A 708 -4.96 8.88 33.74
C ILE A 708 -4.21 7.65 34.23
N SER A 709 -4.72 6.99 35.27
CA SER A 709 -4.10 5.78 35.76
C SER A 709 -4.12 4.67 34.69
N ALA A 710 -3.13 3.81 34.72
CA ALA A 710 -3.04 2.76 33.72
C ALA A 710 -4.22 1.77 33.77
N LYS A 711 -4.82 1.56 34.94
CA LYS A 711 -6.01 0.71 35.07
C LYS A 711 -7.23 1.38 34.45
N GLU A 712 -7.46 2.66 34.74
CA GLU A 712 -8.55 3.40 34.10
C GLU A 712 -8.37 3.48 32.59
N THR A 713 -7.12 3.61 32.10
CA THR A 713 -6.82 3.59 30.67
C THR A 713 -7.25 2.25 30.04
N GLU A 714 -6.95 1.14 30.68
CA GLU A 714 -7.32 -0.21 30.22
C GLU A 714 -8.85 -0.40 30.25
N ASP A 715 -9.50 0.02 31.35
CA ASP A 715 -10.96 -0.06 31.49
C ASP A 715 -11.69 0.78 30.40
N GLU A 716 -11.25 2.01 30.15
CA GLU A 716 -11.83 2.87 29.09
C GLU A 716 -11.55 2.33 27.68
N MET A 717 -10.38 1.72 27.47
CA MET A 717 -10.06 1.07 26.20
C MET A 717 -10.95 -0.14 25.94
N MET A 718 -11.25 -0.95 26.96
CA MET A 718 -12.16 -2.11 26.85
C MET A 718 -13.58 -1.65 26.52
N LYS A 719 -14.07 -0.57 27.13
CA LYS A 719 -15.38 0.01 26.80
C LYS A 719 -15.41 0.54 25.36
N PHE A 720 -14.32 1.15 24.89
CA PHE A 720 -14.22 1.60 23.50
C PHE A 720 -14.25 0.39 22.56
N GLU A 721 -13.49 -0.69 22.84
CA GLU A 721 -13.52 -1.94 22.06
C GLU A 721 -14.92 -2.57 22.05
N ALA A 722 -15.67 -2.48 23.15
CA ALA A 722 -17.05 -2.97 23.27
C ALA A 722 -18.10 -2.09 22.55
N GLY A 723 -17.70 -0.95 21.94
CA GLY A 723 -18.62 -0.06 21.22
C GLY A 723 -19.43 0.90 22.12
N GLU A 724 -19.05 1.06 23.39
CA GLU A 724 -19.73 2.00 24.30
C GLU A 724 -19.45 3.47 23.94
N TYR A 725 -18.38 3.74 23.18
CA TYR A 725 -17.99 5.06 22.72
C TYR A 725 -17.83 5.11 21.20
N ASP A 726 -18.18 6.22 20.59
CA ASP A 726 -18.03 6.48 19.16
C ASP A 726 -16.67 7.09 18.86
N VAL A 727 -16.16 7.95 19.75
CA VAL A 727 -14.90 8.68 19.60
C VAL A 727 -13.98 8.43 20.79
N LEU A 728 -12.73 8.07 20.50
CA LEU A 728 -11.64 8.05 21.46
C LEU A 728 -10.79 9.32 21.27
N LEU A 729 -11.02 10.32 22.12
CA LEU A 729 -10.21 11.54 22.17
C LEU A 729 -8.97 11.29 23.03
N SER A 730 -7.79 11.31 22.43
CA SER A 730 -6.56 10.97 23.14
C SER A 730 -5.37 11.84 22.73
N THR A 731 -4.35 11.85 23.59
CA THR A 731 -3.01 12.29 23.19
C THR A 731 -2.32 11.18 22.39
N SER A 732 -1.01 11.21 22.20
CA SER A 732 -0.23 10.20 21.44
C SER A 732 -0.30 8.74 21.97
N ILE A 733 -1.14 8.43 22.96
CA ILE A 733 -1.29 7.08 23.52
C ILE A 733 -1.71 6.05 22.47
N VAL A 734 -2.53 6.44 21.49
CA VAL A 734 -2.99 5.57 20.39
C VAL A 734 -1.86 5.11 19.47
N GLU A 735 -0.70 5.78 19.51
CA GLU A 735 0.51 5.40 18.79
C GLU A 735 1.07 4.02 19.21
N SER A 736 0.76 3.55 20.43
CA SER A 736 1.35 2.34 20.99
C SER A 736 0.59 1.03 20.68
N GLY A 737 0.51 0.64 19.40
CA GLY A 737 0.26 -0.76 18.99
C GLY A 737 -1.17 -1.29 19.09
N ILE A 738 -2.17 -0.50 19.47
CA ILE A 738 -3.53 -0.95 19.74
C ILE A 738 -4.24 -1.43 18.48
N HIS A 739 -4.80 -2.62 18.49
CA HIS A 739 -5.63 -3.16 17.42
C HIS A 739 -7.12 -2.98 17.77
N MET A 740 -7.82 -2.13 16.99
CA MET A 740 -9.25 -1.87 17.11
C MET A 740 -9.91 -2.06 15.75
N PRO A 741 -10.56 -3.22 15.51
CA PRO A 741 -11.10 -3.56 14.19
C PRO A 741 -12.20 -2.61 13.70
N HIS A 742 -12.93 -1.98 14.64
CA HIS A 742 -14.04 -1.08 14.33
C HIS A 742 -13.64 0.39 14.19
N ALA A 743 -12.40 0.77 14.53
CA ALA A 743 -11.93 2.13 14.39
C ALA A 743 -11.32 2.35 12.99
N ASN A 744 -12.10 2.89 12.06
CA ASN A 744 -11.70 3.07 10.66
C ASN A 744 -11.48 4.53 10.26
N THR A 745 -11.78 5.49 11.13
CA THR A 745 -11.46 6.91 10.92
C THR A 745 -10.45 7.42 11.95
N MET A 746 -9.37 8.04 11.47
CA MET A 746 -8.34 8.73 12.26
C MET A 746 -8.41 10.24 12.00
N ILE A 747 -8.50 11.04 13.03
CA ILE A 747 -8.40 12.51 12.96
C ILE A 747 -7.23 12.94 13.83
N VAL A 748 -6.27 13.66 13.25
CA VAL A 748 -5.13 14.22 13.97
C VAL A 748 -5.22 15.73 13.93
N ASP A 749 -5.51 16.36 15.06
CA ASP A 749 -5.66 17.81 15.22
C ASP A 749 -4.30 18.45 15.56
N GLY A 750 -3.91 19.48 14.78
CA GLY A 750 -2.59 20.07 14.86
C GLY A 750 -1.49 19.17 14.30
N ALA A 751 -1.78 18.49 13.15
CA ALA A 751 -0.88 17.53 12.52
C ALA A 751 0.51 18.11 12.19
N GLU A 752 0.61 19.42 11.99
CA GLU A 752 1.89 20.12 11.78
C GLU A 752 2.89 19.97 12.93
N ASN A 753 2.43 19.64 14.14
CA ASN A 753 3.26 19.47 15.33
C ASN A 753 3.80 18.05 15.52
N PHE A 754 3.41 17.10 14.68
CA PHE A 754 3.82 15.70 14.76
C PHE A 754 4.97 15.38 13.80
N GLY A 755 5.77 14.36 14.14
CA GLY A 755 6.76 13.77 13.24
C GLY A 755 6.09 12.96 12.12
N MET A 756 6.78 12.79 10.99
CA MET A 756 6.26 11.99 9.86
C MET A 756 6.04 10.52 10.26
N ALA A 757 6.98 9.94 11.00
CA ALA A 757 6.87 8.57 11.49
C ALA A 757 5.66 8.39 12.42
N ASP A 758 5.41 9.38 13.31
CA ASP A 758 4.28 9.35 14.22
C ASP A 758 2.96 9.41 13.46
N LEU A 759 2.84 10.34 12.48
CA LEU A 759 1.66 10.46 11.62
C LEU A 759 1.43 9.20 10.78
N HIS A 760 2.49 8.61 10.23
CA HIS A 760 2.39 7.34 9.48
C HIS A 760 1.94 6.18 10.39
N GLN A 761 2.47 6.08 11.61
CA GLN A 761 2.04 5.06 12.58
C GLN A 761 0.57 5.26 12.99
N LEU A 762 0.14 6.51 13.22
CA LEU A 762 -1.26 6.84 13.51
C LEU A 762 -2.17 6.46 12.34
N ARG A 763 -1.81 6.84 11.10
CA ARG A 763 -2.54 6.44 9.88
C ARG A 763 -2.70 4.92 9.78
N GLY A 764 -1.64 4.17 10.06
CA GLY A 764 -1.65 2.71 10.03
C GLY A 764 -2.54 2.04 11.10
N ARG A 765 -3.15 2.80 12.02
CA ARG A 765 -4.09 2.27 13.03
C ARG A 765 -5.49 2.05 12.50
N VAL A 766 -5.86 2.67 11.38
CA VAL A 766 -7.17 2.52 10.72
C VAL A 766 -7.05 1.72 9.42
N GLY A 767 -8.18 1.39 8.78
CA GLY A 767 -8.22 0.55 7.59
C GLY A 767 -7.96 -0.93 7.90
N ARG A 768 -8.50 -1.45 9.00
CA ARG A 768 -8.39 -2.83 9.44
C ARG A 768 -9.79 -3.44 9.51
N GLY A 769 -9.97 -4.63 8.97
CA GLY A 769 -11.26 -5.33 9.03
C GLY A 769 -12.11 -5.21 7.77
N GLY A 770 -11.51 -5.09 6.57
CA GLY A 770 -12.23 -5.16 5.29
C GLY A 770 -12.99 -3.90 4.89
N LYS A 771 -12.88 -2.82 5.67
CA LYS A 771 -13.45 -1.50 5.34
C LYS A 771 -12.34 -0.49 5.05
N GLU A 772 -12.55 0.37 4.06
CA GLU A 772 -11.62 1.46 3.76
C GLU A 772 -11.47 2.40 4.96
N GLY A 773 -10.23 2.74 5.31
CA GLY A 773 -9.91 3.66 6.39
C GLY A 773 -9.85 5.11 5.90
N TYR A 774 -10.11 6.05 6.79
CA TYR A 774 -9.98 7.49 6.52
C TYR A 774 -9.05 8.13 7.54
N CYS A 775 -8.11 8.94 7.05
CA CYS A 775 -7.17 9.67 7.91
C CYS A 775 -7.20 11.16 7.56
N TYR A 776 -7.59 12.00 8.52
CA TYR A 776 -7.62 13.45 8.39
C TYR A 776 -6.50 14.07 9.21
N PHE A 777 -5.53 14.66 8.54
CA PHE A 777 -4.52 15.51 9.15
C PHE A 777 -5.03 16.96 9.14
N MET A 778 -5.56 17.41 10.28
CA MET A 778 -6.10 18.75 10.45
C MET A 778 -4.99 19.69 10.84
N VAL A 779 -4.90 20.82 10.13
CA VAL A 779 -3.94 21.90 10.40
C VAL A 779 -4.69 23.19 10.73
N ALA A 780 -4.10 24.03 11.58
CA ALA A 780 -4.77 25.27 11.99
C ALA A 780 -4.96 26.22 10.80
N ASP A 781 -3.92 26.40 9.96
CA ASP A 781 -3.96 27.22 8.76
C ASP A 781 -2.92 26.73 7.74
N LYS A 782 -3.36 26.25 6.58
CA LYS A 782 -2.45 25.78 5.51
C LYS A 782 -1.46 26.85 5.03
N MET A 783 -1.84 28.13 5.09
CA MET A 783 -0.99 29.23 4.62
C MET A 783 0.14 29.57 5.60
N ARG A 784 0.01 29.20 6.88
CA ARG A 784 0.99 29.48 7.93
C ARG A 784 1.90 28.32 8.29
N LEU A 785 1.79 27.22 7.56
CA LEU A 785 2.66 26.05 7.76
C LEU A 785 4.11 26.40 7.43
N THR A 786 5.02 25.92 8.26
CA THR A 786 6.45 25.95 7.93
C THR A 786 6.70 25.05 6.73
N ASP A 787 7.71 25.35 5.89
CA ASP A 787 8.04 24.55 4.71
C ASP A 787 8.30 23.09 5.09
N LEU A 788 8.88 22.84 6.25
CA LEU A 788 9.15 21.51 6.80
C LEU A 788 7.86 20.74 7.12
N ALA A 789 6.88 21.39 7.77
CA ALA A 789 5.59 20.79 8.07
C ALA A 789 4.79 20.52 6.78
N LYS A 790 4.82 21.48 5.83
CA LYS A 790 4.18 21.34 4.53
C LYS A 790 4.73 20.14 3.75
N ARG A 791 6.05 19.98 3.67
CA ARG A 791 6.69 18.85 3.00
C ARG A 791 6.30 17.52 3.62
N ARG A 792 6.30 17.41 4.96
CA ARG A 792 5.88 16.19 5.67
C ARG A 792 4.45 15.79 5.36
N LEU A 793 3.53 16.75 5.43
CA LEU A 793 2.11 16.51 5.22
C LEU A 793 1.80 16.18 3.75
N VAL A 794 2.43 16.87 2.79
CA VAL A 794 2.31 16.55 1.36
C VAL A 794 2.84 15.16 1.06
N ALA A 795 4.00 14.77 1.61
CA ALA A 795 4.52 13.42 1.41
C ALA A 795 3.56 12.33 1.95
N LEU A 796 2.92 12.57 3.10
CA LEU A 796 1.93 11.64 3.67
C LEU A 796 0.63 11.55 2.85
N GLU A 797 0.18 12.64 2.26
CA GLU A 797 -1.01 12.69 1.41
C GLU A 797 -0.73 12.02 0.05
N SER A 798 0.42 12.31 -0.57
CA SER A 798 0.82 11.74 -1.88
C SER A 798 1.15 10.24 -1.81
N HIS A 799 1.63 9.74 -0.67
CA HIS A 799 1.97 8.34 -0.45
C HIS A 799 0.95 7.70 0.51
N SER A 800 -0.30 7.64 0.08
CA SER A 800 -1.40 7.04 0.85
C SER A 800 -1.51 5.53 0.68
N ASP A 801 -0.85 4.95 -0.31
CA ASP A 801 -0.91 3.53 -0.63
C ASP A 801 -0.34 2.63 0.46
N LEU A 802 -0.88 1.40 0.54
CA LEU A 802 -0.35 0.36 1.43
C LEU A 802 1.09 -0.01 1.02
N GLY A 803 1.98 -0.10 2.01
CA GLY A 803 3.40 -0.39 1.77
C GLY A 803 4.28 0.84 1.49
N SER A 804 3.71 2.05 1.50
CA SER A 804 4.47 3.31 1.33
C SER A 804 5.41 3.65 2.50
N GLY A 805 5.39 2.87 3.58
CA GLY A 805 6.18 3.14 4.78
C GLY A 805 7.67 3.28 4.55
N ALA A 806 8.26 2.50 3.63
CA ALA A 806 9.69 2.59 3.31
C ALA A 806 10.04 3.93 2.63
N VAL A 807 9.16 4.42 1.74
CA VAL A 807 9.32 5.72 1.07
C VAL A 807 9.18 6.85 2.07
N LEU A 808 8.17 6.78 2.94
CA LEU A 808 7.96 7.77 4.00
C LEU A 808 9.09 7.78 5.03
N ALA A 809 9.63 6.61 5.39
CA ALA A 809 10.79 6.52 6.27
C ALA A 809 12.04 7.17 5.64
N PHE A 810 12.25 7.01 4.34
CA PHE A 810 13.30 7.68 3.60
C PHE A 810 13.11 9.20 3.63
N HIS A 811 11.91 9.70 3.36
CA HIS A 811 11.61 11.13 3.46
C HIS A 811 11.76 11.68 4.88
N ASP A 812 11.36 10.91 5.91
CA ASP A 812 11.56 11.34 7.30
C ASP A 812 13.04 11.47 7.66
N LEU A 813 13.86 10.53 7.20
CA LEU A 813 15.32 10.58 7.38
C LEU A 813 15.94 11.75 6.61
N GLU A 814 15.52 12.02 5.39
CA GLU A 814 15.93 13.19 4.64
C GLU A 814 15.56 14.48 5.38
N ILE A 815 14.33 14.60 5.84
CA ILE A 815 13.81 15.79 6.53
C ILE A 815 14.52 16.01 7.88
N ARG A 816 14.83 14.93 8.61
CA ARG A 816 15.57 14.99 9.90
C ARG A 816 17.09 15.11 9.72
N GLY A 817 17.62 14.99 8.51
CA GLY A 817 19.04 15.05 8.21
C GLY A 817 19.84 13.85 8.73
N GLY A 818 19.23 12.69 8.95
CA GLY A 818 19.90 11.43 9.32
C GLY A 818 20.59 11.39 10.68
N GLY A 819 20.36 12.39 11.55
CA GLY A 819 21.19 12.69 12.73
C GLY A 819 21.30 11.66 13.84
N ASN A 820 20.44 10.61 13.89
CA ASN A 820 20.42 9.71 15.07
C ASN A 820 20.60 8.21 14.78
N ILE A 821 20.79 7.80 13.53
CA ILE A 821 20.77 6.36 13.21
C ILE A 821 22.10 5.69 13.47
N ILE A 822 23.19 6.43 13.38
CA ILE A 822 24.57 5.88 13.47
C ILE A 822 25.37 6.52 14.63
N GLY A 823 24.77 7.41 15.43
CA GLY A 823 25.37 8.04 16.61
C GLY A 823 25.54 9.57 16.48
N GLU A 824 25.44 10.29 17.61
CA GLU A 824 25.46 11.77 17.68
C GLU A 824 26.75 12.41 17.12
N ALA A 825 27.89 11.71 17.14
CA ALA A 825 29.15 12.22 16.64
C ALA A 825 29.23 12.35 15.10
N GLN A 826 28.26 11.85 14.35
CA GLN A 826 28.30 11.75 12.88
C GLN A 826 27.35 12.74 12.18
N SER A 827 26.42 13.36 12.89
CA SER A 827 25.46 14.34 12.35
C SER A 827 26.15 15.52 11.62
N GLY A 828 27.34 15.91 12.06
CA GLY A 828 28.11 17.00 11.43
C GLY A 828 28.60 16.72 10.00
N HIS A 829 28.85 15.46 9.63
CA HIS A 829 29.35 15.09 8.31
C HIS A 829 28.22 14.90 7.29
N ILE A 830 27.11 14.34 7.74
CA ILE A 830 25.88 14.22 6.92
C ILE A 830 25.41 15.61 6.50
N LYS A 831 25.49 16.58 7.42
CA LYS A 831 25.16 18.00 7.13
C LYS A 831 26.04 18.64 6.05
N GLN A 832 27.25 18.17 5.87
CA GLN A 832 28.20 18.78 4.95
C GLN A 832 28.15 18.21 3.54
N ILE A 833 27.85 16.90 3.39
CA ILE A 833 27.86 16.24 2.07
C ILE A 833 26.48 15.76 1.61
N GLY A 834 25.45 15.90 2.43
CA GLY A 834 24.11 15.40 2.18
C GLY A 834 23.94 13.90 2.46
N TYR A 835 22.71 13.51 2.80
CA TYR A 835 22.41 12.16 3.26
C TYR A 835 22.57 11.09 2.18
N GLY A 836 22.13 11.35 0.95
CA GLY A 836 22.20 10.39 -0.16
C GLY A 836 23.66 10.03 -0.52
N LEU A 837 24.52 11.02 -0.67
CA LEU A 837 25.94 10.80 -0.94
C LEU A 837 26.67 10.10 0.22
N TYR A 838 26.31 10.44 1.48
CA TYR A 838 26.85 9.79 2.68
C TYR A 838 26.54 8.28 2.69
N LEU A 839 25.29 7.89 2.41
CA LEU A 839 24.89 6.48 2.39
C LEU A 839 25.58 5.69 1.27
N ARG A 840 25.66 6.24 0.06
CA ARG A 840 26.41 5.60 -1.04
C ARG A 840 27.87 5.37 -0.69
N MET A 841 28.53 6.36 -0.08
CA MET A 841 29.93 6.22 0.35
C MET A 841 30.10 5.16 1.44
N LEU A 842 29.14 5.03 2.38
CA LEU A 842 29.15 4.00 3.42
C LEU A 842 28.96 2.60 2.80
N GLU A 843 28.02 2.44 1.88
CA GLU A 843 27.78 1.19 1.16
C GLU A 843 29.02 0.75 0.37
N GLU A 844 29.65 1.67 -0.37
CA GLU A 844 30.92 1.41 -1.05
C GLU A 844 32.01 0.94 -0.09
N ALA A 845 32.15 1.59 1.07
CA ALA A 845 33.18 1.22 2.06
C ALA A 845 32.93 -0.19 2.62
N ILE A 846 31.66 -0.56 2.92
CA ILE A 846 31.30 -1.89 3.41
C ILE A 846 31.55 -2.96 2.34
N LYS A 847 31.10 -2.76 1.10
CA LYS A 847 31.34 -3.69 -0.02
C LYS A 847 32.85 -3.92 -0.24
N GLN A 848 33.63 -2.87 -0.19
CA GLN A 848 35.08 -2.93 -0.38
C GLN A 848 35.77 -3.73 0.73
N LEU A 849 35.38 -3.57 2.00
CA LEU A 849 35.89 -4.29 3.14
C LEU A 849 35.41 -5.75 3.21
N SER A 850 34.21 -6.02 2.70
CA SER A 850 33.62 -7.37 2.62
C SER A 850 34.20 -8.21 1.47
N GLY A 851 35.10 -7.64 0.65
CA GLY A 851 35.72 -8.36 -0.47
C GLY A 851 34.81 -8.57 -1.66
N ILE A 852 33.65 -7.92 -1.69
CA ILE A 852 32.72 -7.91 -2.82
C ILE A 852 33.27 -6.92 -3.85
N GLN A 853 34.01 -7.44 -4.83
CA GLN A 853 34.45 -6.63 -5.97
C GLN A 853 33.26 -6.45 -6.93
N GLU A 854 32.50 -5.38 -6.77
CA GLU A 854 31.75 -4.85 -7.90
C GLU A 854 32.74 -4.05 -8.77
N GLU A 855 32.84 -4.38 -10.04
CA GLU A 855 33.57 -3.53 -10.99
C GLU A 855 32.93 -2.14 -10.92
N LYS A 856 33.69 -1.16 -10.44
CA LYS A 856 33.25 0.24 -10.42
C LYS A 856 32.95 0.62 -11.86
N ARG A 857 31.70 0.78 -12.19
CA ARG A 857 31.32 1.42 -13.45
C ARG A 857 31.79 2.85 -13.37
N LYS A 858 32.80 3.18 -14.14
CA LYS A 858 33.23 4.56 -14.30
C LYS A 858 32.25 5.28 -15.22
N SER A 859 32.00 6.55 -14.96
CA SER A 859 31.12 7.34 -15.81
C SER A 859 31.74 7.49 -17.21
N VAL A 860 30.99 7.07 -18.23
CA VAL A 860 31.36 7.25 -19.64
C VAL A 860 30.89 8.62 -20.07
N GLU A 861 31.78 9.39 -20.69
CA GLU A 861 31.45 10.68 -21.29
C GLU A 861 30.91 10.47 -22.71
N VAL A 862 29.60 10.74 -22.93
CA VAL A 862 28.99 10.63 -24.26
C VAL A 862 28.79 12.04 -24.84
N LYS A 863 29.54 12.37 -25.91
CA LYS A 863 29.53 13.67 -26.60
C LYS A 863 29.23 13.47 -28.08
N LEU A 864 28.12 12.85 -28.42
CA LEU A 864 27.67 12.74 -29.81
C LEU A 864 26.96 14.05 -30.23
N ALA A 865 27.25 14.57 -31.41
CA ALA A 865 26.56 15.72 -31.97
C ALA A 865 25.19 15.30 -32.56
N VAL A 866 24.24 14.99 -31.67
CA VAL A 866 22.91 14.43 -31.98
C VAL A 866 21.88 15.10 -31.08
N ASP A 867 20.73 15.48 -31.63
CA ASP A 867 19.61 16.03 -30.89
C ASP A 867 18.98 14.92 -30.01
N ALA A 868 19.00 15.09 -28.68
CA ALA A 868 18.53 14.04 -27.81
C ALA A 868 18.02 14.58 -26.46
N TYR A 869 16.70 14.47 -26.27
CA TYR A 869 15.99 14.87 -25.05
C TYR A 869 14.58 14.30 -25.07
N LEU A 870 13.90 14.24 -23.92
CA LEU A 870 12.48 13.89 -23.84
C LEU A 870 11.65 15.14 -24.19
N ASN A 871 10.80 15.03 -25.22
CA ASN A 871 10.06 16.15 -25.73
C ASN A 871 9.02 16.69 -24.73
N GLU A 872 9.05 18.01 -24.50
CA GLU A 872 8.10 18.71 -23.63
C GLU A 872 6.67 18.75 -24.17
N GLU A 873 6.48 18.58 -25.48
CA GLU A 873 5.15 18.48 -26.09
C GLU A 873 4.48 17.14 -25.74
N VAL A 874 5.27 16.09 -25.54
CA VAL A 874 4.80 14.75 -25.16
C VAL A 874 4.72 14.64 -23.64
N ILE A 875 5.75 15.12 -22.93
CA ILE A 875 5.82 15.11 -21.47
C ILE A 875 5.94 16.55 -20.97
N SER A 876 4.81 17.22 -20.80
CA SER A 876 4.75 18.66 -20.52
C SER A 876 5.31 19.06 -19.15
N GLU A 877 5.27 18.16 -18.17
CA GLU A 877 5.73 18.43 -16.81
C GLU A 877 7.25 18.22 -16.67
N ASP A 878 8.00 19.27 -16.36
CA ASP A 878 9.44 19.21 -16.06
C ASP A 878 9.78 18.18 -14.98
N ARG A 879 8.88 18.01 -14.01
CA ARG A 879 8.99 17.06 -12.91
C ARG A 879 9.03 15.62 -13.41
N LEU A 880 8.10 15.24 -14.28
CA LEU A 880 8.04 13.89 -14.86
C LEU A 880 9.24 13.63 -15.77
N ARG A 881 9.69 14.64 -16.55
CA ARG A 881 10.90 14.49 -17.36
C ARG A 881 12.14 14.26 -16.49
N LEU A 882 12.31 15.02 -15.40
CA LEU A 882 13.42 14.81 -14.45
C LEU A 882 13.43 13.42 -13.84
N GLU A 883 12.25 12.92 -13.43
CA GLU A 883 12.11 11.56 -12.89
C GLU A 883 12.55 10.51 -13.92
N LEU A 884 12.05 10.62 -15.15
CA LEU A 884 12.37 9.68 -16.22
C LEU A 884 13.85 9.74 -16.61
N TYR A 885 14.42 10.93 -16.71
CA TYR A 885 15.85 11.12 -16.95
C TYR A 885 16.70 10.46 -15.86
N ARG A 886 16.32 10.65 -14.61
CA ARG A 886 17.05 10.03 -13.49
C ARG A 886 16.92 8.51 -13.48
N ARG A 887 15.74 7.96 -13.74
CA ARG A 887 15.53 6.51 -13.84
C ARG A 887 16.38 5.91 -14.97
N LEU A 888 16.41 6.56 -16.13
CA LEU A 888 17.26 6.16 -17.25
C LEU A 888 18.75 6.26 -16.90
N ALA A 889 19.19 7.34 -16.22
CA ALA A 889 20.57 7.51 -15.79
C ALA A 889 21.04 6.46 -14.75
N LEU A 890 20.11 5.94 -13.92
CA LEU A 890 20.39 4.94 -12.89
C LEU A 890 20.22 3.49 -13.39
N SER A 891 19.78 3.27 -14.63
CA SER A 891 19.58 1.94 -15.22
C SER A 891 20.86 1.11 -15.19
N GLN A 892 20.71 -0.19 -14.87
CA GLN A 892 21.84 -1.11 -14.73
C GLN A 892 22.10 -1.96 -15.98
N SER A 893 21.15 -2.04 -16.89
CA SER A 893 21.24 -2.82 -18.13
C SER A 893 20.54 -2.13 -19.28
N VAL A 894 20.94 -2.46 -20.50
CA VAL A 894 20.29 -2.00 -21.73
C VAL A 894 18.84 -2.44 -21.80
N GLY A 895 18.52 -3.63 -21.26
CA GLY A 895 17.14 -4.13 -21.18
C GLY A 895 16.25 -3.22 -20.33
N GLU A 896 16.75 -2.75 -19.19
CA GLU A 896 16.04 -1.83 -18.31
C GLU A 896 15.77 -0.47 -18.95
N VAL A 897 16.73 0.05 -19.76
CA VAL A 897 16.56 1.30 -20.55
C VAL A 897 15.38 1.15 -21.52
N TYR A 898 15.31 0.04 -22.26
CA TYR A 898 14.20 -0.19 -23.21
C TYR A 898 12.89 -0.55 -22.50
N GLU A 899 12.91 -1.14 -21.30
CA GLU A 899 11.71 -1.30 -20.48
C GLU A 899 11.14 0.06 -20.06
N ILE A 900 12.00 1.01 -19.66
CA ILE A 900 11.59 2.38 -19.32
C ILE A 900 11.08 3.10 -20.57
N ALA A 901 11.73 2.92 -21.74
CA ALA A 901 11.26 3.47 -23.01
C ALA A 901 9.87 2.96 -23.38
N GLY A 902 9.63 1.65 -23.24
CA GLY A 902 8.31 1.07 -23.45
C GLY A 902 7.25 1.59 -22.47
N GLU A 903 7.64 1.87 -21.21
CA GLU A 903 6.77 2.53 -20.24
C GLU A 903 6.42 3.96 -20.65
N ILE A 904 7.41 4.72 -21.18
CA ILE A 904 7.18 6.09 -21.65
C ILE A 904 6.21 6.07 -22.83
N GLU A 905 6.41 5.18 -23.82
CA GLU A 905 5.50 5.04 -24.97
C GLU A 905 4.09 4.63 -24.52
N ASP A 906 3.99 3.74 -23.56
CA ASP A 906 2.72 3.30 -23.01
C ASP A 906 1.96 4.44 -22.29
N ARG A 907 2.65 5.29 -21.54
CA ARG A 907 2.05 6.37 -20.72
C ARG A 907 1.77 7.66 -21.45
N PHE A 908 2.59 7.98 -22.43
CA PHE A 908 2.62 9.32 -23.07
C PHE A 908 2.44 9.27 -24.59
N GLY A 909 2.34 8.07 -25.19
CA GLY A 909 2.24 7.89 -26.63
C GLY A 909 3.59 7.62 -27.29
N ARG A 910 3.59 7.52 -28.62
CA ARG A 910 4.80 7.17 -29.40
C ARG A 910 5.92 8.17 -29.16
N LEU A 911 7.12 7.64 -28.91
CA LEU A 911 8.31 8.47 -28.79
C LEU A 911 8.62 9.15 -30.14
N ASP A 912 8.85 10.44 -30.10
CA ASP A 912 9.40 11.20 -31.23
C ASP A 912 10.88 10.86 -31.49
N THR A 913 11.44 11.39 -32.54
CA THR A 913 12.82 11.11 -32.95
C THR A 913 13.83 11.47 -31.87
N MET A 914 13.71 12.67 -31.25
CA MET A 914 14.65 13.17 -30.25
C MET A 914 14.61 12.31 -28.96
N SER A 915 13.42 11.90 -28.56
CA SER A 915 13.24 10.99 -27.39
C SER A 915 13.82 9.60 -27.64
N LYS A 916 13.64 9.02 -28.85
CA LYS A 916 14.27 7.75 -29.23
C LYS A 916 15.79 7.86 -29.23
N GLN A 917 16.33 8.92 -29.80
CA GLN A 917 17.76 9.19 -29.85
C GLN A 917 18.34 9.32 -28.42
N PHE A 918 17.59 9.95 -27.51
CA PHE A 918 18.00 9.99 -26.09
C PHE A 918 18.07 8.60 -25.44
N ILE A 919 17.07 7.75 -25.66
CA ILE A 919 17.05 6.36 -25.17
C ILE A 919 18.26 5.58 -25.72
N ASP A 920 18.56 5.72 -27.01
CA ASP A 920 19.71 5.06 -27.64
C ASP A 920 21.05 5.56 -27.08
N ILE A 921 21.16 6.85 -26.76
CA ILE A 921 22.34 7.38 -26.07
C ILE A 921 22.51 6.77 -24.69
N MET A 922 21.43 6.56 -23.94
CA MET A 922 21.50 5.88 -22.64
C MET A 922 21.96 4.42 -22.78
N ALA A 923 21.48 3.73 -23.80
CA ALA A 923 21.92 2.37 -24.13
C ALA A 923 23.41 2.34 -24.53
N ILE A 924 23.86 3.29 -25.35
CA ILE A 924 25.27 3.47 -25.75
C ILE A 924 26.14 3.71 -24.51
N LYS A 925 25.73 4.58 -23.57
CA LYS A 925 26.45 4.86 -22.32
C LYS A 925 26.68 3.57 -21.51
N LEU A 926 25.66 2.72 -21.37
CA LEU A 926 25.74 1.45 -20.64
C LEU A 926 26.65 0.44 -21.35
N LEU A 927 26.52 0.29 -22.67
CA LEU A 927 27.39 -0.58 -23.47
C LEU A 927 28.84 -0.16 -23.43
N ALA A 928 29.10 1.13 -23.54
CA ALA A 928 30.44 1.71 -23.44
C ALA A 928 31.08 1.44 -22.07
N SER A 929 30.31 1.64 -20.98
CA SER A 929 30.76 1.33 -19.62
C SER A 929 31.15 -0.14 -19.46
N SER A 930 30.37 -1.07 -19.98
CA SER A 930 30.64 -2.52 -19.89
C SER A 930 31.90 -2.94 -20.63
N LYS A 931 32.37 -2.13 -21.61
CA LYS A 931 33.57 -2.42 -22.44
C LYS A 931 34.81 -1.63 -22.03
N GLY A 932 34.75 -0.89 -20.92
CA GLY A 932 35.85 -0.08 -20.43
C GLY A 932 36.17 1.11 -21.34
N VAL A 933 35.14 1.66 -21.98
CA VAL A 933 35.25 2.89 -22.76
C VAL A 933 35.10 4.09 -21.84
N SER A 934 35.99 5.06 -21.94
CA SER A 934 35.98 6.30 -21.15
C SER A 934 35.16 7.40 -21.83
N LYS A 935 35.20 7.43 -23.19
CA LYS A 935 34.53 8.48 -23.95
C LYS A 935 34.03 8.00 -25.30
N VAL A 936 32.82 8.41 -25.67
CA VAL A 936 32.24 8.29 -27.01
C VAL A 936 31.92 9.69 -27.51
N SER A 937 32.49 10.09 -28.65
CA SER A 937 32.26 11.44 -29.21
C SER A 937 32.11 11.39 -30.71
N SER A 938 31.48 12.40 -31.30
CA SER A 938 31.40 12.55 -32.76
C SER A 938 31.79 13.93 -33.22
N TYR A 939 32.34 14.00 -34.40
CA TYR A 939 32.61 15.26 -35.14
C TYR A 939 32.43 15.03 -36.62
N GLY A 940 31.47 15.69 -37.24
CA GLY A 940 31.06 15.47 -38.64
C GLY A 940 30.59 14.01 -38.81
N GLU A 941 31.16 13.27 -39.76
CA GLU A 941 30.85 11.85 -40.00
C GLU A 941 31.71 10.89 -39.18
N ASN A 942 32.58 11.37 -38.32
CA ASN A 942 33.47 10.51 -37.56
C ASN A 942 32.97 10.33 -36.15
N VAL A 943 32.90 9.08 -35.71
CA VAL A 943 32.61 8.66 -34.33
C VAL A 943 33.89 8.15 -33.69
N PHE A 944 34.20 8.66 -32.51
CA PHE A 944 35.43 8.36 -31.82
C PHE A 944 35.14 7.64 -30.50
N ILE A 945 35.87 6.54 -30.25
CA ILE A 945 35.76 5.73 -29.04
C ILE A 945 37.12 5.72 -28.37
N GLU A 946 37.17 6.21 -27.15
CA GLU A 946 38.41 6.28 -26.35
C GLU A 946 38.23 5.32 -25.16
N TYR A 947 39.23 4.49 -24.91
CA TYR A 947 39.22 3.50 -23.84
C TYR A 947 39.86 4.07 -22.55
N GLU A 948 39.52 3.47 -21.42
CA GLU A 948 40.16 3.79 -20.13
C GLU A 948 41.62 3.34 -20.08
N ASP A 949 41.90 2.20 -20.71
CA ASP A 949 43.29 1.70 -20.86
C ASP A 949 44.01 2.57 -21.87
N THR A 950 44.94 3.37 -21.37
CA THR A 950 45.80 4.23 -22.20
C THR A 950 46.66 3.49 -23.20
N ASN A 951 46.80 2.17 -23.09
CA ASN A 951 47.49 1.31 -24.04
C ASN A 951 46.63 0.92 -25.24
N LYS A 952 45.30 1.13 -25.18
CA LYS A 952 44.38 0.90 -26.29
C LYS A 952 44.29 2.15 -27.15
N ASP A 953 44.53 1.98 -28.43
CA ASP A 953 44.40 3.07 -29.39
C ASP A 953 42.93 3.55 -29.47
N ARG A 954 42.77 4.85 -29.69
CA ARG A 954 41.49 5.47 -30.00
C ARG A 954 40.95 4.91 -31.32
N VAL A 955 39.72 4.42 -31.28
CA VAL A 955 39.04 3.90 -32.46
C VAL A 955 38.28 5.04 -33.14
N THR A 956 38.46 5.16 -34.47
CA THR A 956 37.69 6.08 -35.27
C THR A 956 36.84 5.32 -36.26
N LEU A 957 35.54 5.53 -36.18
CA LEU A 957 34.54 4.91 -37.05
C LEU A 957 33.98 5.97 -37.99
N LYS A 958 33.67 5.60 -39.23
CA LYS A 958 33.07 6.50 -40.19
C LYS A 958 31.59 6.18 -40.29
N SER A 959 30.74 7.16 -39.99
CA SER A 959 29.29 7.08 -40.19
C SER A 959 28.97 7.25 -41.70
N PRO A 960 27.90 6.59 -42.20
CA PRO A 960 27.44 6.75 -43.56
C PRO A 960 27.08 8.19 -43.94
N SER A 961 26.51 8.93 -42.98
CA SER A 961 26.14 10.33 -43.13
C SER A 961 26.38 11.14 -41.84
N LYS A 962 26.01 12.42 -41.85
CA LYS A 962 25.99 13.29 -40.67
C LYS A 962 24.67 13.25 -39.92
N ASP A 963 23.72 12.45 -40.40
CA ASP A 963 22.42 12.34 -39.77
C ASP A 963 22.55 11.69 -38.39
N ASP A 964 21.74 12.14 -37.46
CA ASP A 964 21.78 11.73 -36.05
C ASP A 964 21.62 10.21 -35.89
N ASP A 965 20.69 9.59 -36.63
CA ASP A 965 20.43 8.17 -36.61
C ASP A 965 21.62 7.33 -37.08
N ASP A 966 22.33 7.79 -38.15
CA ASP A 966 23.52 7.11 -38.67
C ASP A 966 24.70 7.21 -37.70
N ILE A 967 24.85 8.34 -37.00
CA ILE A 967 25.87 8.52 -35.96
C ILE A 967 25.61 7.58 -34.79
N ILE A 968 24.34 7.52 -34.33
CA ILE A 968 23.92 6.63 -33.24
C ILE A 968 24.12 5.18 -33.64
N ALA A 969 23.63 4.78 -34.82
CA ALA A 969 23.74 3.41 -35.34
C ALA A 969 25.20 2.95 -35.44
N THR A 970 26.09 3.86 -35.85
CA THR A 970 27.53 3.57 -35.97
C THR A 970 28.16 3.33 -34.59
N ALA A 971 27.87 4.18 -33.60
CA ALA A 971 28.35 4.01 -32.23
C ALA A 971 27.77 2.74 -31.57
N PHE A 972 26.46 2.54 -31.68
CA PHE A 972 25.74 1.41 -31.10
C PHE A 972 26.18 0.07 -31.70
N GLY A 973 26.30 0.03 -33.04
CA GLY A 973 26.74 -1.19 -33.75
C GLY A 973 28.12 -1.66 -33.32
N TYR A 974 29.08 -0.75 -33.17
CA TYR A 974 30.42 -1.08 -32.70
C TYR A 974 30.41 -1.54 -31.22
N LEU A 975 29.65 -0.87 -30.36
CA LEU A 975 29.59 -1.18 -28.95
C LEU A 975 28.77 -2.44 -28.66
N ARG A 976 27.89 -2.90 -29.56
CA ARG A 976 27.13 -4.12 -29.41
C ARG A 976 27.96 -5.36 -29.70
N HIS A 977 28.89 -5.32 -30.65
CA HIS A 977 29.83 -6.39 -30.99
C HIS A 977 31.15 -6.26 -30.21
#